data_770004692a9177fe6a2e983f353bda23
#
_entry.id   770004692a9177fe6a2e983f353bda23
#
_cell.length_a   1.000
_cell.length_b   1.000
_cell.length_c   1.000
_cell.angle_alpha   90.00
_cell.angle_beta   90.00
_cell.angle_gamma   90.00
#
_symmetry.space_group_name_H-M   'P 1'
#
loop_
_entity.id
_entity.type
_entity.pdbx_description
1 polymer ?
#
loop_
_entity_poly.entity_id
_entity_poly.type
_entity_poly.pdbx_seq_one_letter_code
_entity_poly.pdbx_strand_id
1 'polypeptide(L)'
;VIWIGTGQIQQRWDVVDGDGVYRSVDAGQTWQHLGLEATRHIGALWVDPRDEDIAVVAALGPVFGPSAERGLFRTEDGGAHWKRVLFVNDTTGAADIAYDPQQPDVLYASLWQMQRHPWLDYFQPTLGDHSGIYRSDDGGRSWAQVAGDGLPAGPLGRIELAVAPAHGSQRVWASIQTSGDGGAVYRTEDGGAHWQQVNADKSLASSYMGWLTADPVNADTVWAGGQPLRRSTDGGTSFTIVRSSPGGDDYHALWIDPNDPQRMIVGADQGAVVTFDGGESWSSWYNQPTGQFYRLAVDNDFPYRVYSGQQDSGTVSIASRSDYGRISFRDWNPVGGDERDGDVPDPRDSNIVYGAGLGGRISRWNARTAQVQNVSPWPVSTYAKDPVTVKYRYDWITPLAISAVPPHAMYTAAQVVFRSADGGQSWQTISPDLSGADASHDTATTDCKDAPRDRATACGYGAVFSISPSPLQDGLVWVGTNNGRVFMTGNGGEHWDNVTPASLEDWSRVNLIDASAADTATAYIAVDRHRLNDFNPRAYVTHDAGKSWREIGHGLPAGAYVNVVRQDPQRPSLLYAGTSRGVYVSFDDGEHWQSLQLNLPTTGVNDLLVHNGDLVIATQGRAIWVLTDVAPLRHLAAVSPSSRQIASAELIAPAPAMRLRFNQNKDTPLPPEEPTGENPPAGAILDYILPDGFSGPVRLEILASDGSVIQSFDSENLPPKAKAKVYFAKTWLGDPQPLPATPGHHRFVWNLRYAPPPTLESEYSIAAVPEIETPILPDGAFVLPGKYTVRLSAGNKSTEKELTVVMDPRVTATDVELAELLSFQQEVAAVLQRTVTLAGETQEPKEEHQAEPGVDTPKSIATALTALAIDLEHVDAPPTEPQRAVLASEADRLKRLQAD
;
A
#
# COMPACT_ATOMS: atom_id res chain seq x y z
N VAL A 1 10.84 -14.69 -23.17
CA VAL A 1 11.76 -13.82 -22.42
C VAL A 1 11.07 -12.48 -22.17
N ILE A 2 11.25 -11.91 -20.97
CA ILE A 2 10.71 -10.60 -20.60
C ILE A 2 11.86 -9.73 -20.09
N TRP A 3 11.91 -8.48 -20.56
CA TRP A 3 12.86 -7.47 -20.10
C TRP A 3 12.12 -6.33 -19.42
N ILE A 4 12.67 -5.78 -18.34
CA ILE A 4 12.13 -4.62 -17.63
C ILE A 4 13.26 -3.62 -17.39
N GLY A 5 13.05 -2.37 -17.83
CA GLY A 5 13.82 -1.21 -17.39
C GLY A 5 13.06 -0.51 -16.25
N THR A 6 13.78 -0.12 -15.21
CA THR A 6 13.18 0.45 -13.99
C THR A 6 13.38 1.97 -13.91
N GLY A 7 12.54 2.62 -13.10
CA GLY A 7 12.53 4.08 -12.91
C GLY A 7 11.56 4.82 -13.82
N GLN A 8 11.10 5.95 -13.35
CA GLN A 8 10.11 6.80 -14.02
C GLN A 8 10.80 7.97 -14.73
N ILE A 9 10.40 8.28 -15.97
CA ILE A 9 10.95 9.42 -16.72
C ILE A 9 10.02 10.63 -16.81
N GLN A 10 8.76 10.47 -16.43
CA GLN A 10 7.76 11.54 -16.46
C GLN A 10 8.21 12.70 -15.58
N GLN A 11 8.07 13.93 -16.10
CA GLN A 11 8.42 15.12 -15.36
C GLN A 11 7.37 15.44 -14.30
N ARG A 12 7.55 14.87 -13.12
CA ARG A 12 6.72 15.14 -11.95
C ARG A 12 7.60 15.43 -10.74
N TRP A 13 6.97 15.85 -9.66
CA TRP A 13 7.63 16.24 -8.44
C TRP A 13 8.29 15.08 -7.69
N ASP A 14 7.62 13.93 -7.59
CA ASP A 14 8.04 12.74 -6.85
C ASP A 14 8.50 11.61 -7.78
N VAL A 15 9.33 11.94 -8.77
CA VAL A 15 9.90 10.96 -9.71
C VAL A 15 10.53 9.80 -8.96
N VAL A 16 10.04 8.59 -9.24
CA VAL A 16 10.53 7.35 -8.62
C VAL A 16 11.76 6.84 -9.36
N ASP A 17 12.84 6.62 -8.62
CA ASP A 17 14.05 6.04 -9.14
C ASP A 17 13.97 4.51 -9.28
N GLY A 18 14.67 3.98 -10.26
CA GLY A 18 14.88 2.55 -10.44
C GLY A 18 16.30 2.12 -10.06
N ASP A 19 16.61 0.86 -10.33
CA ASP A 19 17.92 0.26 -10.09
C ASP A 19 18.44 -0.56 -11.28
N GLY A 20 18.10 -0.17 -12.49
CA GLY A 20 18.63 -0.75 -13.72
C GLY A 20 17.68 -1.69 -14.44
N VAL A 21 18.20 -2.78 -14.99
CA VAL A 21 17.50 -3.68 -15.90
C VAL A 21 17.32 -5.08 -15.30
N TYR A 22 16.16 -5.66 -15.53
CA TYR A 22 15.82 -7.03 -15.15
C TYR A 22 15.41 -7.87 -16.37
N ARG A 23 15.71 -9.17 -16.32
CA ARG A 23 15.32 -10.14 -17.32
C ARG A 23 14.71 -11.39 -16.67
N SER A 24 13.66 -11.91 -17.28
CA SER A 24 13.08 -13.21 -16.96
C SER A 24 13.10 -14.10 -18.19
N VAL A 25 13.46 -15.37 -18.03
CA VAL A 25 13.44 -16.40 -19.07
C VAL A 25 12.36 -17.46 -18.83
N ASP A 26 11.57 -17.32 -17.77
CA ASP A 26 10.54 -18.26 -17.31
C ASP A 26 9.14 -17.63 -17.18
N ALA A 27 8.83 -16.69 -18.07
CA ALA A 27 7.57 -15.95 -18.09
C ALA A 27 7.28 -15.13 -16.84
N GLY A 28 8.32 -14.58 -16.18
CA GLY A 28 8.20 -13.70 -15.04
C GLY A 28 8.15 -14.40 -13.68
N GLN A 29 8.37 -15.71 -13.62
CA GLN A 29 8.41 -16.43 -12.35
C GLN A 29 9.68 -16.09 -11.54
N THR A 30 10.81 -15.96 -12.23
CA THR A 30 12.07 -15.48 -11.64
C THR A 30 12.69 -14.38 -12.48
N TRP A 31 13.45 -13.51 -11.82
CA TRP A 31 14.06 -12.34 -12.43
C TRP A 31 15.56 -12.27 -12.11
N GLN A 32 16.35 -11.97 -13.11
CA GLN A 32 17.77 -11.69 -12.98
C GLN A 32 18.00 -10.19 -13.12
N HIS A 33 18.70 -9.59 -12.17
CA HIS A 33 19.18 -8.21 -12.26
C HIS A 33 20.42 -8.16 -13.15
N LEU A 34 20.46 -7.27 -14.13
CA LEU A 34 21.44 -7.21 -15.19
C LEU A 34 22.29 -5.94 -15.18
N GLY A 35 22.32 -5.22 -14.06
CA GLY A 35 23.12 -4.00 -13.91
C GLY A 35 22.42 -2.74 -14.41
N LEU A 36 23.20 -1.69 -14.69
CA LEU A 36 22.75 -0.34 -15.01
C LEU A 36 22.03 0.37 -13.83
N GLU A 37 22.31 -0.01 -12.60
CA GLU A 37 21.69 0.58 -11.38
C GLU A 37 21.86 2.09 -11.31
N ALA A 38 23.02 2.58 -11.76
CA ALA A 38 23.36 3.99 -11.71
C ALA A 38 22.60 4.85 -12.74
N THR A 39 21.90 4.21 -13.70
CA THR A 39 21.07 4.94 -14.68
C THR A 39 19.78 5.49 -14.07
N ARG A 40 19.28 4.94 -12.98
CA ARG A 40 18.12 5.36 -12.20
C ARG A 40 16.80 5.44 -12.97
N HIS A 41 16.79 5.98 -14.17
CA HIS A 41 15.57 6.22 -14.95
C HIS A 41 15.75 5.68 -16.37
N ILE A 42 15.03 4.61 -16.68
CA ILE A 42 15.01 3.99 -18.00
C ILE A 42 13.68 4.30 -18.66
N GLY A 43 13.72 5.04 -19.80
CA GLY A 43 12.52 5.51 -20.50
C GLY A 43 11.95 4.48 -21.46
N ALA A 44 12.81 3.75 -22.15
CA ALA A 44 12.41 2.74 -23.12
C ALA A 44 13.44 1.63 -23.23
N LEU A 45 12.99 0.49 -23.74
CA LEU A 45 13.80 -0.69 -23.98
C LEU A 45 13.37 -1.33 -25.29
N TRP A 46 14.33 -1.62 -26.16
CA TRP A 46 14.13 -2.40 -27.37
C TRP A 46 14.86 -3.72 -27.26
N VAL A 47 14.22 -4.82 -27.67
CA VAL A 47 14.83 -6.15 -27.82
C VAL A 47 14.76 -6.55 -29.29
N ASP A 48 15.85 -7.06 -29.83
CA ASP A 48 15.88 -7.51 -31.22
C ASP A 48 14.90 -8.68 -31.40
N PRO A 49 13.90 -8.57 -32.29
CA PRO A 49 12.91 -9.64 -32.47
C PRO A 49 13.52 -10.92 -33.06
N ARG A 50 14.75 -10.88 -33.53
CA ARG A 50 15.49 -12.03 -34.12
C ARG A 50 16.41 -12.72 -33.11
N ASP A 51 16.82 -11.99 -32.05
CA ASP A 51 17.75 -12.49 -31.03
C ASP A 51 17.45 -11.82 -29.66
N GLU A 52 16.86 -12.57 -28.75
CA GLU A 52 16.43 -12.10 -27.43
C GLU A 52 17.59 -11.72 -26.48
N ASP A 53 18.85 -12.00 -26.87
CA ASP A 53 20.04 -11.61 -26.13
C ASP A 53 20.58 -10.22 -26.56
N ILE A 54 20.00 -9.64 -27.60
CA ILE A 54 20.33 -8.30 -28.09
C ILE A 54 19.28 -7.30 -27.59
N ALA A 55 19.67 -6.29 -26.85
CA ALA A 55 18.80 -5.23 -26.39
C ALA A 55 19.47 -3.86 -26.38
N VAL A 56 18.66 -2.79 -26.54
CA VAL A 56 19.06 -1.40 -26.37
C VAL A 56 18.18 -0.76 -25.31
N VAL A 57 18.80 -0.02 -24.39
CA VAL A 57 18.14 0.65 -23.27
C VAL A 57 18.33 2.16 -23.39
N ALA A 58 17.23 2.91 -23.32
CA ALA A 58 17.21 4.36 -23.23
C ALA A 58 17.30 4.79 -21.76
N ALA A 59 18.48 5.25 -21.34
CA ALA A 59 18.71 5.72 -19.98
C ALA A 59 18.65 7.26 -19.93
N LEU A 60 17.61 7.80 -19.29
CA LEU A 60 17.53 9.22 -18.99
C LEU A 60 18.63 9.62 -17.99
N GLY A 61 19.00 8.69 -17.10
CA GLY A 61 19.99 8.89 -16.05
C GLY A 61 19.43 9.66 -14.84
N PRO A 62 20.22 9.84 -13.78
CA PRO A 62 19.83 10.64 -12.63
C PRO A 62 19.35 12.04 -13.05
N VAL A 63 18.14 12.42 -12.56
CA VAL A 63 17.50 13.67 -13.01
C VAL A 63 17.84 14.89 -12.15
N PHE A 64 18.35 14.69 -10.94
CA PHE A 64 18.64 15.76 -9.99
C PHE A 64 20.11 16.26 -10.06
N GLY A 65 20.80 16.03 -11.14
CA GLY A 65 22.17 16.51 -11.35
C GLY A 65 22.81 15.93 -12.59
N PRO A 66 24.01 16.43 -12.95
CA PRO A 66 24.81 15.87 -14.03
C PRO A 66 25.20 14.42 -13.74
N SER A 67 25.25 13.58 -14.77
CA SER A 67 25.65 12.18 -14.65
C SER A 67 26.23 11.61 -15.94
N ALA A 68 27.28 10.82 -15.81
CA ALA A 68 27.81 10.04 -16.91
C ALA A 68 26.90 8.84 -17.28
N GLU A 69 25.94 8.49 -16.45
CA GLU A 69 25.07 7.31 -16.62
C GLU A 69 23.82 7.62 -17.49
N ARG A 70 24.00 8.43 -18.51
CA ARG A 70 22.98 8.88 -19.46
C ARG A 70 23.25 8.35 -20.86
N GLY A 71 22.21 8.22 -21.71
CA GLY A 71 22.30 7.88 -23.10
C GLY A 71 21.76 6.50 -23.46
N LEU A 72 22.28 5.91 -24.54
CA LEU A 72 21.85 4.58 -25.00
C LEU A 72 22.89 3.53 -24.63
N PHE A 73 22.42 2.44 -24.03
CA PHE A 73 23.24 1.28 -23.70
C PHE A 73 22.75 0.06 -24.48
N ARG A 74 23.69 -0.73 -25.01
CA ARG A 74 23.41 -1.92 -25.83
C ARG A 74 24.12 -3.14 -25.27
N THR A 75 23.43 -4.28 -25.27
CA THR A 75 23.97 -5.62 -24.99
C THR A 75 23.87 -6.52 -26.21
N GLU A 76 24.75 -7.52 -26.30
CA GLU A 76 24.72 -8.61 -27.31
C GLU A 76 24.85 -9.98 -26.63
N ASP A 77 24.72 -10.05 -25.30
CA ASP A 77 24.93 -11.28 -24.50
C ASP A 77 23.90 -11.41 -23.37
N GLY A 78 22.67 -11.00 -23.63
CA GLY A 78 21.57 -11.16 -22.68
C GLY A 78 21.67 -10.26 -21.46
N GLY A 79 22.42 -9.16 -21.53
CA GLY A 79 22.61 -8.21 -20.44
C GLY A 79 23.79 -8.50 -19.51
N ALA A 80 24.64 -9.51 -19.84
CA ALA A 80 25.84 -9.78 -19.04
C ALA A 80 26.87 -8.63 -19.15
N HIS A 81 26.93 -7.97 -20.31
CA HIS A 81 27.75 -6.78 -20.52
C HIS A 81 26.97 -5.71 -21.26
N TRP A 82 27.18 -4.46 -20.86
CA TRP A 82 26.57 -3.28 -21.47
C TRP A 82 27.63 -2.38 -22.10
N LYS A 83 27.38 -1.93 -23.32
CA LYS A 83 28.18 -0.94 -24.01
C LYS A 83 27.34 0.31 -24.22
N ARG A 84 27.83 1.49 -23.77
CA ARG A 84 27.22 2.76 -24.12
C ARG A 84 27.48 3.08 -25.58
N VAL A 85 26.43 3.14 -26.40
CA VAL A 85 26.49 3.35 -27.87
C VAL A 85 26.16 4.77 -28.29
N LEU A 86 25.54 5.57 -27.41
CA LEU A 86 25.32 7.01 -27.61
C LEU A 86 25.43 7.75 -26.28
N PHE A 87 26.19 8.82 -26.29
CA PHE A 87 26.32 9.79 -25.18
C PHE A 87 26.53 11.19 -25.76
N VAL A 88 25.70 12.14 -25.33
CA VAL A 88 25.79 13.54 -25.79
C VAL A 88 26.56 14.39 -24.76
N ASN A 89 26.03 14.48 -23.54
CA ASN A 89 26.68 15.12 -22.39
C ASN A 89 26.05 14.62 -21.08
N ASP A 90 26.55 15.09 -19.96
CA ASP A 90 26.14 14.66 -18.61
C ASP A 90 24.77 15.18 -18.13
N THR A 91 24.11 16.03 -18.92
CA THR A 91 22.75 16.53 -18.66
C THR A 91 21.70 16.03 -19.65
N THR A 92 22.11 15.29 -20.69
CA THR A 92 21.24 14.80 -21.77
C THR A 92 21.16 13.28 -21.75
N GLY A 93 19.99 12.73 -21.49
CA GLY A 93 19.74 11.28 -21.47
C GLY A 93 18.76 10.85 -22.55
N ALA A 94 18.67 9.53 -22.78
CA ALA A 94 17.73 8.97 -23.72
C ALA A 94 16.37 8.73 -23.02
N ALA A 95 15.28 9.17 -23.69
CA ALA A 95 13.93 9.11 -23.14
C ALA A 95 13.05 8.06 -23.83
N ASP A 96 13.24 7.85 -25.15
CA ASP A 96 12.37 6.94 -25.93
C ASP A 96 13.15 6.20 -27.00
N ILE A 97 12.65 5.02 -27.42
CA ILE A 97 13.10 4.23 -28.55
C ILE A 97 11.88 3.76 -29.34
N ALA A 98 11.81 4.13 -30.63
CA ALA A 98 10.77 3.67 -31.54
C ALA A 98 11.37 2.88 -32.69
N TYR A 99 10.65 1.86 -33.18
CA TYR A 99 11.16 0.95 -34.21
C TYR A 99 10.02 0.32 -35.02
N ASP A 100 10.38 -0.21 -36.19
CA ASP A 100 9.54 -1.07 -37.00
C ASP A 100 9.96 -2.54 -36.82
N PRO A 101 9.12 -3.41 -36.26
CA PRO A 101 9.44 -4.82 -36.07
C PRO A 101 9.81 -5.56 -37.39
N GLN A 102 9.38 -5.06 -38.53
CA GLN A 102 9.70 -5.61 -39.84
C GLN A 102 11.09 -5.15 -40.35
N GLN A 103 11.65 -4.09 -39.77
CA GLN A 103 12.97 -3.53 -40.07
C GLN A 103 13.77 -3.28 -38.79
N PRO A 104 14.11 -4.33 -38.03
CA PRO A 104 14.68 -4.20 -36.69
C PRO A 104 16.09 -3.58 -36.69
N ASP A 105 16.72 -3.39 -37.81
CA ASP A 105 17.98 -2.64 -37.92
C ASP A 105 17.79 -1.13 -37.90
N VAL A 106 16.56 -0.63 -38.17
CA VAL A 106 16.22 0.80 -38.17
C VAL A 106 15.55 1.17 -36.86
N LEU A 107 16.26 1.92 -36.05
CA LEU A 107 15.78 2.42 -34.77
C LEU A 107 15.81 3.95 -34.74
N TYR A 108 14.86 4.54 -34.02
CA TYR A 108 14.85 5.96 -33.69
C TYR A 108 14.91 6.09 -32.16
N ALA A 109 15.64 7.07 -31.65
CA ALA A 109 15.69 7.38 -30.25
C ALA A 109 15.54 8.88 -30.01
N SER A 110 14.87 9.25 -28.95
CA SER A 110 14.84 10.64 -28.49
C SER A 110 15.80 10.83 -27.32
N LEU A 111 16.54 11.93 -27.36
CA LEU A 111 17.35 12.38 -26.24
C LEU A 111 16.77 13.67 -25.68
N TRP A 112 16.77 13.75 -24.36
CA TRP A 112 16.20 14.86 -23.62
C TRP A 112 17.24 15.45 -22.64
N GLN A 113 17.56 16.73 -22.81
CA GLN A 113 18.36 17.48 -21.85
C GLN A 113 17.45 17.86 -20.70
N MET A 114 17.53 17.10 -19.60
CA MET A 114 16.66 17.22 -18.44
C MET A 114 17.44 17.29 -17.14
N GLN A 115 17.10 18.29 -16.33
CA GLN A 115 17.57 18.40 -14.96
C GLN A 115 16.45 18.95 -14.08
N ARG A 116 16.22 18.32 -12.93
CA ARG A 116 15.25 18.75 -11.92
C ARG A 116 15.97 19.41 -10.75
N HIS A 117 15.19 20.18 -10.00
CA HIS A 117 15.67 20.81 -8.77
C HIS A 117 15.22 20.03 -7.53
N PRO A 118 15.93 20.10 -6.39
CA PRO A 118 15.50 19.49 -5.13
C PRO A 118 14.28 20.20 -4.49
N TRP A 119 13.97 21.44 -4.88
CA TRP A 119 12.76 22.16 -4.50
C TRP A 119 11.63 21.91 -5.50
N LEU A 120 10.41 22.22 -5.10
CA LEU A 120 9.23 22.06 -5.93
C LEU A 120 9.24 23.02 -7.13
N ASP A 121 9.14 22.46 -8.33
CA ASP A 121 9.01 23.19 -9.59
C ASP A 121 7.79 22.72 -10.41
N TYR A 122 6.88 21.96 -9.80
CA TYR A 122 5.67 21.37 -10.40
C TYR A 122 5.95 20.76 -11.78
N PHE A 123 5.09 21.07 -12.76
CA PHE A 123 5.16 20.55 -14.14
C PHE A 123 5.85 21.55 -15.08
N GLN A 124 6.73 22.41 -14.60
CA GLN A 124 7.43 23.34 -15.47
C GLN A 124 8.31 22.57 -16.47
N PRO A 125 8.19 22.83 -17.77
CA PRO A 125 8.91 22.09 -18.79
C PRO A 125 10.43 22.30 -18.66
N THR A 126 11.17 21.21 -18.70
CA THR A 126 12.63 21.27 -18.80
C THR A 126 12.98 21.21 -20.28
N LEU A 127 13.58 22.27 -20.79
CA LEU A 127 13.99 22.44 -22.18
C LEU A 127 15.49 22.53 -22.29
N GLY A 128 16.06 21.97 -23.35
CA GLY A 128 17.50 22.05 -23.56
C GLY A 128 17.93 22.00 -25.03
N ASP A 129 19.03 22.67 -25.35
CA ASP A 129 19.59 22.79 -26.71
C ASP A 129 20.16 21.46 -27.25
N HIS A 130 20.40 20.51 -26.36
CA HIS A 130 20.95 19.19 -26.70
C HIS A 130 19.87 18.09 -26.79
N SER A 131 18.60 18.43 -26.62
CA SER A 131 17.49 17.50 -26.91
C SER A 131 17.38 17.29 -28.42
N GLY A 132 17.01 16.08 -28.86
CA GLY A 132 16.89 15.81 -30.29
C GLY A 132 16.57 14.36 -30.63
N ILE A 133 16.40 14.12 -31.92
CA ILE A 133 16.08 12.79 -32.45
C ILE A 133 17.36 12.20 -33.08
N TYR A 134 17.57 10.92 -32.84
CA TYR A 134 18.69 10.15 -33.37
C TYR A 134 18.17 8.91 -34.11
N ARG A 135 18.89 8.47 -35.14
CA ARG A 135 18.57 7.29 -35.94
C ARG A 135 19.75 6.34 -35.97
N SER A 136 19.47 5.06 -35.93
CA SER A 136 20.37 3.96 -36.21
C SER A 136 19.87 3.16 -37.42
N ASP A 137 20.76 2.69 -38.27
CA ASP A 137 20.48 1.81 -39.42
C ASP A 137 21.22 0.45 -39.27
N ASP A 138 21.76 0.15 -38.08
CA ASP A 138 22.59 -1.02 -37.79
C ASP A 138 22.20 -1.78 -36.51
N GLY A 139 20.92 -1.71 -36.13
CA GLY A 139 20.42 -2.38 -34.91
C GLY A 139 20.93 -1.77 -33.61
N GLY A 140 21.10 -0.45 -33.60
CA GLY A 140 21.49 0.29 -32.42
C GLY A 140 22.99 0.26 -32.08
N ARG A 141 23.85 -0.20 -32.97
CA ARG A 141 25.33 -0.19 -32.78
C ARG A 141 25.93 1.20 -32.92
N SER A 142 25.39 1.99 -33.83
CA SER A 142 25.79 3.38 -34.05
C SER A 142 24.58 4.28 -34.31
N TRP A 143 24.70 5.55 -33.97
CA TRP A 143 23.62 6.52 -34.01
C TRP A 143 24.06 7.83 -34.63
N ALA A 144 23.20 8.42 -35.47
CA ALA A 144 23.39 9.74 -36.06
C ALA A 144 22.21 10.64 -35.66
N GLN A 145 22.50 11.89 -35.35
CA GLN A 145 21.44 12.87 -35.11
C GLN A 145 20.69 13.18 -36.39
N VAL A 146 19.38 13.16 -36.31
CA VAL A 146 18.48 13.54 -37.40
C VAL A 146 18.50 15.06 -37.51
N ALA A 147 19.12 15.58 -38.51
CA ALA A 147 19.19 17.01 -38.81
C ALA A 147 18.02 17.48 -39.66
N GLY A 148 16.81 16.97 -39.40
CA GLY A 148 15.64 17.10 -40.27
C GLY A 148 15.20 18.55 -40.46
N ASP A 149 15.04 18.94 -41.71
CA ASP A 149 14.38 20.19 -42.10
C ASP A 149 12.90 20.15 -41.67
N GLY A 150 12.41 21.27 -41.11
CA GLY A 150 11.01 21.39 -40.61
C GLY A 150 10.78 21.03 -39.17
N LEU A 151 11.79 20.56 -38.40
CA LEU A 151 11.68 20.46 -36.95
C LEU A 151 11.71 21.84 -36.26
N PRO A 152 11.09 21.98 -35.07
CA PRO A 152 11.09 23.25 -34.37
C PRO A 152 12.53 23.66 -33.97
N ALA A 153 12.82 24.94 -34.08
CA ALA A 153 14.11 25.51 -33.67
C ALA A 153 14.10 25.89 -32.17
N GLY A 154 15.27 25.85 -31.53
CA GLY A 154 15.50 26.27 -30.15
C GLY A 154 15.50 25.10 -29.18
N PRO A 155 15.53 25.38 -27.87
CA PRO A 155 15.59 24.33 -26.86
C PRO A 155 14.32 23.49 -26.88
N LEU A 156 14.49 22.16 -26.93
CA LEU A 156 13.39 21.19 -26.93
C LEU A 156 13.27 20.48 -25.59
N GLY A 157 12.04 20.14 -25.23
CA GLY A 157 11.71 19.29 -24.09
C GLY A 157 11.68 17.82 -24.44
N ARG A 158 10.76 17.09 -23.82
CA ARG A 158 10.53 15.66 -24.10
C ARG A 158 10.06 15.47 -25.55
N ILE A 159 10.58 14.42 -26.17
CA ILE A 159 10.19 14.01 -27.51
C ILE A 159 9.78 12.54 -27.43
N GLU A 160 8.58 12.23 -27.91
CA GLU A 160 8.05 10.87 -28.03
C GLU A 160 7.91 10.50 -29.50
N LEU A 161 8.23 9.26 -29.83
CA LEU A 161 8.36 8.79 -31.20
C LEU A 161 7.41 7.62 -31.49
N ALA A 162 6.85 7.58 -32.69
CA ALA A 162 6.10 6.42 -33.17
C ALA A 162 6.47 6.15 -34.64
N VAL A 163 6.79 4.91 -34.96
CA VAL A 163 7.12 4.47 -36.32
C VAL A 163 5.96 3.70 -36.93
N ALA A 164 5.54 4.02 -38.15
CA ALA A 164 4.47 3.31 -38.83
C ALA A 164 5.03 2.04 -39.55
N PRO A 165 4.76 0.83 -39.02
CA PRO A 165 5.30 -0.40 -39.61
C PRO A 165 4.87 -0.62 -41.06
N ALA A 166 3.64 -0.22 -41.40
CA ALA A 166 3.08 -0.36 -42.76
C ALA A 166 3.76 0.51 -43.83
N HIS A 167 4.65 1.43 -43.43
CA HIS A 167 5.40 2.31 -44.35
C HIS A 167 6.91 2.02 -44.41
N GLY A 168 7.34 0.87 -43.91
CA GLY A 168 8.74 0.46 -43.98
C GLY A 168 9.70 1.43 -43.29
N SER A 169 9.35 1.90 -42.08
CA SER A 169 10.12 2.84 -41.26
C SER A 169 10.37 4.24 -41.85
N GLN A 170 9.67 4.60 -42.95
CA GLN A 170 9.83 5.94 -43.55
C GLN A 170 8.93 6.96 -42.87
N ARG A 171 7.73 6.55 -42.41
CA ARG A 171 6.83 7.42 -41.68
C ARG A 171 7.09 7.32 -40.17
N VAL A 172 7.43 8.46 -39.59
CA VAL A 172 7.65 8.59 -38.16
C VAL A 172 6.90 9.81 -37.65
N TRP A 173 6.18 9.68 -36.55
CA TRP A 173 5.64 10.79 -35.81
C TRP A 173 6.56 11.13 -34.64
N ALA A 174 6.63 12.43 -34.31
CA ALA A 174 7.29 12.94 -33.15
C ALA A 174 6.37 13.93 -32.43
N SER A 175 6.03 13.65 -31.17
CA SER A 175 5.45 14.63 -30.27
C SER A 175 6.58 15.40 -29.60
N ILE A 176 6.66 16.71 -29.82
CA ILE A 176 7.79 17.55 -29.42
C ILE A 176 7.33 18.67 -28.52
N GLN A 177 7.83 18.73 -27.30
CA GLN A 177 7.61 19.85 -26.39
C GLN A 177 8.59 20.98 -26.69
N THR A 178 8.09 22.22 -26.79
CA THR A 178 8.90 23.42 -27.02
C THR A 178 8.50 24.55 -26.10
N SER A 179 9.33 25.60 -26.04
CA SER A 179 8.94 26.88 -25.46
C SER A 179 8.03 27.65 -26.43
N GLY A 180 6.91 28.18 -25.97
CA GLY A 180 6.04 29.02 -26.82
C GLY A 180 5.02 28.23 -27.65
N ASP A 181 4.77 28.64 -28.90
CA ASP A 181 3.65 28.15 -29.71
C ASP A 181 4.00 27.03 -30.70
N GLY A 182 5.24 26.59 -30.76
CA GLY A 182 5.75 25.65 -31.73
C GLY A 182 5.63 24.16 -31.41
N GLY A 183 5.15 23.79 -30.23
CA GLY A 183 5.07 22.39 -29.82
C GLY A 183 3.85 21.69 -30.41
N ALA A 184 3.94 20.42 -30.74
CA ALA A 184 2.92 19.40 -30.85
C ALA A 184 3.38 18.18 -31.63
N VAL A 185 2.66 17.77 -32.69
CA VAL A 185 2.96 16.55 -33.46
C VAL A 185 3.56 16.91 -34.81
N TYR A 186 4.72 16.37 -35.06
CA TYR A 186 5.43 16.42 -36.35
C TYR A 186 5.43 15.04 -37.01
N ARG A 187 5.50 15.00 -38.33
CA ARG A 187 5.56 13.77 -39.10
C ARG A 187 6.60 13.88 -40.25
N THR A 188 7.33 12.82 -40.49
CA THR A 188 8.16 12.61 -41.64
C THR A 188 7.63 11.47 -42.49
N GLU A 189 7.87 11.49 -43.80
CA GLU A 189 7.55 10.44 -44.76
C GLU A 189 8.83 9.82 -45.40
N ASP A 190 10.00 10.33 -45.02
CA ASP A 190 11.29 9.97 -45.62
C ASP A 190 12.36 9.58 -44.61
N GLY A 191 11.92 9.03 -43.46
CA GLY A 191 12.84 8.52 -42.45
C GLY A 191 13.57 9.60 -41.67
N GLY A 192 13.02 10.82 -41.63
CA GLY A 192 13.55 11.92 -40.84
C GLY A 192 14.31 12.97 -41.60
N ALA A 193 14.40 12.88 -42.96
CA ALA A 193 15.09 13.89 -43.75
C ALA A 193 14.31 15.23 -43.78
N HIS A 194 12.98 15.16 -43.89
CA HIS A 194 12.08 16.32 -43.84
C HIS A 194 10.91 16.05 -42.88
N TRP A 195 10.55 17.05 -42.08
CA TRP A 195 9.48 17.00 -41.13
C TRP A 195 8.42 18.07 -41.39
N GLN A 196 7.17 17.72 -41.16
CA GLN A 196 6.04 18.63 -41.24
C GLN A 196 5.28 18.62 -39.90
N GLN A 197 5.00 19.77 -39.36
CA GLN A 197 4.02 19.90 -38.27
C GLN A 197 2.62 19.53 -38.82
N VAL A 198 2.06 18.43 -38.32
CA VAL A 198 0.74 17.94 -38.73
C VAL A 198 -0.36 18.34 -37.80
N ASN A 199 -0.02 18.63 -36.53
CA ASN A 199 -0.97 19.07 -35.52
C ASN A 199 -0.31 20.06 -34.56
N ALA A 200 -1.03 21.13 -34.16
CA ALA A 200 -0.53 22.21 -33.29
C ALA A 200 -1.11 22.16 -31.85
N ASP A 201 -1.84 21.09 -31.48
CA ASP A 201 -2.38 20.93 -30.13
C ASP A 201 -1.26 20.59 -29.15
N LYS A 202 -0.89 21.56 -28.31
CA LYS A 202 0.19 21.42 -27.31
C LYS A 202 -0.11 20.37 -26.26
N SER A 203 -1.38 20.02 -26.03
CA SER A 203 -1.74 18.97 -25.08
C SER A 203 -1.31 17.56 -25.53
N LEU A 204 -0.88 17.41 -26.79
CA LEU A 204 -0.29 16.20 -27.33
C LEU A 204 1.23 16.09 -27.10
N ALA A 205 1.86 17.15 -26.56
CA ALA A 205 3.31 17.25 -26.38
C ALA A 205 3.66 17.67 -24.94
N SER A 206 3.32 16.83 -23.98
CA SER A 206 3.55 17.08 -22.55
C SER A 206 4.81 16.33 -22.06
N SER A 207 5.63 16.97 -21.23
CA SER A 207 6.75 16.31 -20.56
C SER A 207 6.32 15.30 -19.50
N TYR A 208 5.09 15.39 -19.02
CA TYR A 208 4.51 14.47 -18.06
C TYR A 208 3.74 13.34 -18.75
N MET A 209 2.73 13.63 -19.55
CA MET A 209 1.77 12.65 -20.06
C MET A 209 1.91 12.32 -21.56
N GLY A 210 2.68 13.11 -22.33
CA GLY A 210 2.77 12.92 -23.78
C GLY A 210 3.43 11.59 -24.17
N TRP A 211 2.79 10.82 -25.04
CA TRP A 211 3.35 9.67 -25.76
C TRP A 211 2.58 9.40 -27.03
N LEU A 212 3.21 8.67 -27.97
CA LEU A 212 2.61 8.25 -29.23
C LEU A 212 2.78 6.75 -29.45
N THR A 213 1.78 6.09 -30.02
CA THR A 213 1.88 4.68 -30.48
C THR A 213 1.24 4.54 -31.85
N ALA A 214 1.98 4.05 -32.82
CA ALA A 214 1.48 3.78 -34.18
C ALA A 214 0.65 2.50 -34.19
N ASP A 215 -0.40 2.49 -35.00
CA ASP A 215 -1.15 1.26 -35.28
C ASP A 215 -0.25 0.31 -36.11
N PRO A 216 -0.13 -0.99 -35.73
CA PRO A 216 0.79 -1.91 -36.39
C PRO A 216 0.38 -2.27 -37.85
N VAL A 217 -0.87 -2.00 -38.21
CA VAL A 217 -1.44 -2.39 -39.52
C VAL A 217 -1.81 -1.19 -40.37
N ASN A 218 -2.34 -0.13 -39.75
CA ASN A 218 -2.81 1.06 -40.47
C ASN A 218 -1.84 2.22 -40.29
N ALA A 219 -1.08 2.54 -41.36
CA ALA A 219 -0.09 3.60 -41.36
C ALA A 219 -0.63 5.02 -41.14
N ASP A 220 -1.92 5.26 -41.31
CA ASP A 220 -2.56 6.55 -41.04
C ASP A 220 -3.11 6.66 -39.61
N THR A 221 -3.04 5.59 -38.84
CA THR A 221 -3.54 5.57 -37.48
C THR A 221 -2.41 5.71 -36.46
N VAL A 222 -2.55 6.70 -35.58
CA VAL A 222 -1.65 6.92 -34.44
C VAL A 222 -2.47 7.28 -33.20
N TRP A 223 -2.06 6.72 -32.07
CA TRP A 223 -2.64 6.96 -30.78
C TRP A 223 -1.76 7.93 -29.99
N ALA A 224 -2.40 8.73 -29.16
CA ALA A 224 -1.71 9.68 -28.28
C ALA A 224 -2.28 9.60 -26.86
N GLY A 225 -1.39 9.57 -25.87
CA GLY A 225 -1.72 9.70 -24.47
C GLY A 225 -1.71 11.14 -23.99
N GLY A 226 -2.22 11.29 -22.82
CA GLY A 226 -2.42 12.55 -22.12
C GLY A 226 -3.55 12.39 -21.12
N GLN A 227 -4.17 13.47 -20.64
CA GLN A 227 -5.38 13.36 -19.82
C GLN A 227 -6.43 12.45 -20.49
N PRO A 228 -6.83 12.65 -21.75
CA PRO A 228 -7.58 11.65 -22.49
C PRO A 228 -6.68 10.77 -23.38
N LEU A 229 -7.12 9.55 -23.60
CA LEU A 229 -6.63 8.69 -24.68
C LEU A 229 -7.24 9.15 -26.01
N ARG A 230 -6.42 9.44 -26.99
CA ARG A 230 -6.83 9.95 -28.29
C ARG A 230 -6.37 9.04 -29.44
N ARG A 231 -7.10 9.07 -30.54
CA ARG A 231 -6.76 8.39 -31.79
C ARG A 231 -6.88 9.33 -32.99
N SER A 232 -5.90 9.31 -33.85
CA SER A 232 -5.93 9.87 -35.18
C SER A 232 -6.07 8.75 -36.21
N THR A 233 -6.82 8.97 -37.28
CA THR A 233 -6.92 8.07 -38.46
C THR A 233 -6.59 8.79 -39.78
N ASP A 234 -6.02 9.98 -39.68
CA ASP A 234 -5.65 10.85 -40.79
C ASP A 234 -4.16 11.27 -40.77
N GLY A 235 -3.32 10.39 -40.22
CA GLY A 235 -1.89 10.59 -40.16
C GLY A 235 -1.46 11.64 -39.13
N GLY A 236 -2.21 11.84 -38.05
CA GLY A 236 -1.88 12.75 -36.97
C GLY A 236 -2.38 14.17 -37.18
N THR A 237 -3.20 14.43 -38.25
CA THR A 237 -3.72 15.77 -38.55
C THR A 237 -4.83 16.18 -37.58
N SER A 238 -5.70 15.23 -37.23
CA SER A 238 -6.73 15.42 -36.22
C SER A 238 -6.77 14.26 -35.23
N PHE A 239 -7.20 14.53 -33.99
CA PHE A 239 -7.32 13.52 -32.95
C PHE A 239 -8.71 13.54 -32.34
N THR A 240 -9.29 12.35 -32.15
CA THR A 240 -10.55 12.15 -31.44
C THR A 240 -10.31 11.49 -30.10
N ILE A 241 -11.04 11.91 -29.07
CA ILE A 241 -10.99 11.28 -27.76
C ILE A 241 -11.69 9.92 -27.84
N VAL A 242 -10.99 8.86 -27.43
CA VAL A 242 -11.50 7.50 -27.35
C VAL A 242 -11.92 7.17 -25.92
N ARG A 243 -11.13 7.61 -24.94
CA ARG A 243 -11.39 7.33 -23.53
C ARG A 243 -10.91 8.51 -22.68
N SER A 244 -11.68 8.84 -21.65
CA SER A 244 -11.32 9.85 -20.65
C SER A 244 -12.23 9.70 -19.42
N SER A 245 -12.11 10.59 -18.44
CA SER A 245 -12.98 10.65 -17.27
C SER A 245 -14.47 10.59 -17.66
N PRO A 246 -15.32 9.77 -16.98
CA PRO A 246 -15.02 8.99 -15.76
C PRO A 246 -14.36 7.64 -16.01
N GLY A 247 -13.99 7.33 -17.21
CA GLY A 247 -13.33 6.07 -17.59
C GLY A 247 -11.81 6.08 -17.35
N GLY A 248 -11.27 6.96 -16.52
CA GLY A 248 -9.87 7.19 -16.23
C GLY A 248 -9.32 8.45 -16.85
N ASP A 249 -8.15 8.83 -16.41
CA ASP A 249 -7.37 9.97 -16.92
C ASP A 249 -5.86 9.66 -16.82
N ASP A 250 -5.05 10.59 -17.32
CA ASP A 250 -3.60 10.49 -17.31
C ASP A 250 -3.11 9.14 -17.87
N TYR A 251 -3.37 8.94 -19.17
CA TYR A 251 -2.97 7.73 -19.90
C TYR A 251 -1.49 7.79 -20.25
N HIS A 252 -0.70 6.81 -19.80
CA HIS A 252 0.76 6.81 -19.86
C HIS A 252 1.37 5.81 -20.84
N ALA A 253 0.66 4.75 -21.19
CA ALA A 253 1.17 3.73 -22.09
C ALA A 253 0.05 3.01 -22.83
N LEU A 254 0.32 2.62 -24.09
CA LEU A 254 -0.56 1.77 -24.89
C LEU A 254 0.26 0.70 -25.60
N TRP A 255 -0.13 -0.54 -25.44
CA TRP A 255 0.33 -1.63 -26.31
C TRP A 255 -0.81 -2.10 -27.22
N ILE A 256 -0.51 -2.31 -28.50
CA ILE A 256 -1.41 -2.83 -29.52
C ILE A 256 -0.86 -4.15 -30.01
N ASP A 257 -1.68 -5.19 -30.06
CA ASP A 257 -1.27 -6.50 -30.58
C ASP A 257 -0.92 -6.36 -32.08
N PRO A 258 0.33 -6.66 -32.49
CA PRO A 258 0.76 -6.52 -33.88
C PRO A 258 0.02 -7.44 -34.85
N ASN A 259 -0.62 -8.51 -34.37
CA ASN A 259 -1.38 -9.46 -35.18
C ASN A 259 -2.89 -9.20 -35.15
N ASP A 260 -3.38 -8.46 -34.14
CA ASP A 260 -4.79 -8.15 -33.97
C ASP A 260 -4.97 -6.76 -33.32
N PRO A 261 -5.03 -5.67 -34.12
CA PRO A 261 -5.15 -4.32 -33.57
C PRO A 261 -6.43 -4.02 -32.78
N GLN A 262 -7.39 -4.94 -32.80
CA GLN A 262 -8.57 -4.82 -31.94
C GLN A 262 -8.23 -5.11 -30.46
N ARG A 263 -7.11 -5.83 -30.23
CA ARG A 263 -6.62 -6.18 -28.91
C ARG A 263 -5.58 -5.20 -28.43
N MET A 264 -5.87 -4.51 -27.33
CA MET A 264 -4.97 -3.51 -26.76
C MET A 264 -4.95 -3.58 -25.24
N ILE A 265 -3.85 -3.10 -24.64
CA ILE A 265 -3.72 -2.83 -23.21
C ILE A 265 -3.31 -1.37 -23.06
N VAL A 266 -4.03 -0.62 -22.25
CA VAL A 266 -3.70 0.77 -21.92
C VAL A 266 -3.51 0.92 -20.40
N GLY A 267 -2.47 1.66 -20.03
CA GLY A 267 -2.18 2.04 -18.65
C GLY A 267 -2.53 3.50 -18.40
N ALA A 268 -3.22 3.74 -17.27
CA ALA A 268 -3.59 5.06 -16.77
C ALA A 268 -3.26 5.13 -15.28
N ASP A 269 -3.36 6.31 -14.66
CA ASP A 269 -3.08 6.48 -13.24
C ASP A 269 -3.97 5.59 -12.34
N GLN A 270 -5.19 5.25 -12.80
CA GLN A 270 -6.09 4.36 -12.07
C GLN A 270 -5.80 2.86 -12.28
N GLY A 271 -4.88 2.49 -13.16
CA GLY A 271 -4.50 1.11 -13.44
C GLY A 271 -4.46 0.78 -14.93
N ALA A 272 -4.43 -0.52 -15.25
CA ALA A 272 -4.41 -1.02 -16.63
C ALA A 272 -5.74 -1.66 -17.01
N VAL A 273 -6.17 -1.44 -18.26
CA VAL A 273 -7.38 -2.03 -18.84
C VAL A 273 -7.08 -2.62 -20.22
N VAL A 274 -7.86 -3.62 -20.59
CA VAL A 274 -7.75 -4.29 -21.90
C VAL A 274 -9.02 -4.11 -22.71
N THR A 275 -8.85 -4.10 -24.04
CA THR A 275 -9.94 -4.13 -25.01
C THR A 275 -9.71 -5.23 -26.04
N PHE A 276 -10.79 -5.74 -26.64
CA PHE A 276 -10.77 -6.73 -27.72
C PHE A 276 -11.58 -6.27 -28.94
N ASP A 277 -12.02 -5.01 -28.95
CA ASP A 277 -12.87 -4.42 -29.99
C ASP A 277 -12.37 -3.05 -30.47
N GLY A 278 -11.05 -2.81 -30.37
CA GLY A 278 -10.44 -1.57 -30.86
C GLY A 278 -10.74 -0.35 -29.99
N GLY A 279 -11.12 -0.56 -28.74
CA GLY A 279 -11.37 0.50 -27.77
C GLY A 279 -12.83 0.95 -27.68
N GLU A 280 -13.78 0.19 -28.24
CA GLU A 280 -15.20 0.46 -28.05
C GLU A 280 -15.67 0.08 -26.65
N SER A 281 -15.12 -1.02 -26.09
CA SER A 281 -15.33 -1.42 -24.70
C SER A 281 -14.01 -1.79 -24.01
N TRP A 282 -13.98 -1.70 -22.67
CA TRP A 282 -12.78 -1.91 -21.87
C TRP A 282 -13.10 -2.72 -20.62
N SER A 283 -12.13 -3.51 -20.14
CA SER A 283 -12.20 -4.18 -18.85
C SER A 283 -12.22 -3.15 -17.69
N SER A 284 -12.46 -3.65 -16.49
CA SER A 284 -12.34 -2.85 -15.26
C SER A 284 -10.90 -2.86 -14.76
N TRP A 285 -10.46 -1.76 -14.11
CA TRP A 285 -9.23 -1.71 -13.30
C TRP A 285 -9.44 -2.03 -11.81
N TYR A 286 -10.69 -2.17 -11.35
CA TYR A 286 -10.99 -2.49 -9.95
C TYR A 286 -10.54 -3.90 -9.51
N ASN A 287 -9.94 -4.67 -10.38
CA ASN A 287 -9.37 -5.99 -10.12
C ASN A 287 -7.85 -5.97 -9.87
N GLN A 288 -7.25 -4.81 -9.65
CA GLN A 288 -5.80 -4.67 -9.45
C GLN A 288 -5.52 -4.25 -8.01
N PRO A 289 -4.75 -5.05 -7.22
CA PRO A 289 -4.41 -4.73 -5.84
C PRO A 289 -3.25 -3.74 -5.77
N THR A 290 -3.42 -2.57 -6.37
CA THR A 290 -2.42 -1.51 -6.44
C THR A 290 -3.00 -0.20 -5.92
N GLY A 291 -2.14 0.65 -5.37
CA GLY A 291 -2.51 1.98 -4.88
C GLY A 291 -1.32 2.66 -4.22
N GLN A 292 -1.14 3.95 -4.51
CA GLN A 292 -0.13 4.79 -3.88
C GLN A 292 -0.79 5.59 -2.77
N PHE A 293 -0.33 5.38 -1.53
CA PHE A 293 -0.81 6.06 -0.35
C PHE A 293 0.29 6.89 0.29
N TYR A 294 -0.07 8.06 0.86
CA TYR A 294 0.89 9.01 1.40
C TYR A 294 0.98 8.95 2.92
N ARG A 295 0.11 9.65 3.64
CA ARG A 295 0.14 9.76 5.10
C ARG A 295 -1.04 9.00 5.69
N LEU A 296 -0.78 8.30 6.79
CA LEU A 296 -1.76 7.50 7.50
C LEU A 296 -2.32 8.22 8.71
N ALA A 297 -3.61 8.05 8.93
CA ALA A 297 -4.23 8.27 10.22
C ALA A 297 -5.21 7.13 10.52
N VAL A 298 -5.61 7.01 11.78
CA VAL A 298 -6.58 6.02 12.25
C VAL A 298 -7.52 6.67 13.25
N ASP A 299 -8.74 6.14 13.37
CA ASP A 299 -9.65 6.47 14.46
C ASP A 299 -9.55 5.46 15.63
N ASN A 300 -10.38 5.67 16.66
CA ASN A 300 -10.47 4.77 17.81
C ASN A 300 -11.80 3.99 17.84
N ASP A 301 -12.52 3.95 16.75
CA ASP A 301 -13.75 3.17 16.63
C ASP A 301 -13.44 1.65 16.62
N PHE A 302 -14.46 0.84 16.72
CA PHE A 302 -14.30 -0.59 16.51
C PHE A 302 -15.27 -1.09 15.42
N PRO A 303 -14.73 -1.78 14.37
CA PRO A 303 -13.31 -1.84 14.00
C PRO A 303 -12.76 -0.44 13.70
N TYR A 304 -11.48 -0.19 14.00
CA TYR A 304 -10.86 1.08 13.65
C TYR A 304 -10.76 1.21 12.14
N ARG A 305 -10.74 2.45 11.67
CA ARG A 305 -10.58 2.73 10.24
C ARG A 305 -9.22 3.36 9.98
N VAL A 306 -8.68 3.07 8.82
CA VAL A 306 -7.45 3.67 8.29
C VAL A 306 -7.84 4.73 7.28
N TYR A 307 -7.22 5.89 7.36
CA TYR A 307 -7.46 7.07 6.53
C TYR A 307 -6.18 7.46 5.79
N SER A 308 -6.30 7.80 4.50
CA SER A 308 -5.17 8.29 3.69
C SER A 308 -5.66 8.91 2.39
N GLY A 309 -4.88 9.79 1.79
CA GLY A 309 -5.01 10.17 0.38
C GLY A 309 -4.38 9.10 -0.52
N GLN A 310 -5.09 8.72 -1.57
CA GLN A 310 -4.60 7.85 -2.64
C GLN A 310 -4.35 8.67 -3.89
N GLN A 311 -3.12 8.65 -4.38
CA GLN A 311 -2.72 9.40 -5.58
C GLN A 311 -3.67 9.08 -6.74
N ASP A 312 -4.15 10.12 -7.41
CA ASP A 312 -5.01 10.11 -8.60
C ASP A 312 -6.33 9.33 -8.45
N SER A 313 -6.73 9.02 -7.19
CA SER A 313 -7.97 8.29 -6.90
C SER A 313 -8.76 8.88 -5.73
N GLY A 314 -8.28 9.96 -5.13
CA GLY A 314 -8.96 10.65 -4.02
C GLY A 314 -8.61 10.09 -2.65
N THR A 315 -9.55 10.10 -1.72
CA THR A 315 -9.32 9.74 -0.33
C THR A 315 -9.93 8.40 0.03
N VAL A 316 -9.38 7.76 1.06
CA VAL A 316 -9.92 6.54 1.60
C VAL A 316 -10.12 6.60 3.10
N SER A 317 -11.23 6.01 3.54
CA SER A 317 -11.46 5.51 4.87
C SER A 317 -11.82 4.03 4.73
N ILE A 318 -10.99 3.14 5.24
CA ILE A 318 -11.21 1.69 5.13
C ILE A 318 -11.14 1.02 6.50
N ALA A 319 -12.10 0.13 6.80
CA ALA A 319 -12.12 -0.58 8.06
C ALA A 319 -10.97 -1.58 8.15
N SER A 320 -10.37 -1.69 9.34
CA SER A 320 -9.31 -2.68 9.63
C SER A 320 -9.83 -4.12 9.66
N ARG A 321 -11.15 -4.29 9.70
CA ARG A 321 -11.86 -5.56 9.67
C ARG A 321 -13.22 -5.38 9.01
N SER A 322 -13.61 -6.31 8.17
CA SER A 322 -14.96 -6.39 7.59
C SER A 322 -15.84 -7.37 8.37
N ASP A 323 -17.09 -7.01 8.57
CA ASP A 323 -18.10 -7.93 9.12
C ASP A 323 -18.49 -9.03 8.10
N TYR A 324 -18.11 -8.88 6.82
CA TYR A 324 -18.39 -9.83 5.76
C TYR A 324 -17.29 -10.89 5.55
N GLY A 325 -16.31 -10.96 6.45
CA GLY A 325 -15.25 -11.96 6.44
C GLY A 325 -13.99 -11.52 5.70
N ARG A 326 -14.10 -10.66 4.68
CA ARG A 326 -12.97 -10.09 3.93
C ARG A 326 -13.18 -8.61 3.71
N ILE A 327 -12.09 -7.83 3.79
CA ILE A 327 -12.09 -6.39 3.52
C ILE A 327 -12.21 -6.19 2.01
N SER A 328 -13.25 -5.49 1.58
CA SER A 328 -13.59 -5.31 0.16
C SER A 328 -13.97 -3.86 -0.15
N PHE A 329 -14.43 -3.61 -1.37
CA PHE A 329 -15.00 -2.31 -1.74
C PHE A 329 -16.20 -1.87 -0.86
N ARG A 330 -16.86 -2.80 -0.15
CA ARG A 330 -17.93 -2.49 0.80
C ARG A 330 -17.43 -1.76 2.05
N ASP A 331 -16.16 -1.92 2.38
CA ASP A 331 -15.50 -1.32 3.54
C ASP A 331 -14.79 0.00 3.21
N TRP A 332 -14.67 0.31 1.93
CA TRP A 332 -14.03 1.50 1.39
C TRP A 332 -15.02 2.65 1.28
N ASN A 333 -14.64 3.84 1.79
CA ASN A 333 -15.44 5.04 1.65
C ASN A 333 -14.54 6.25 1.38
N PRO A 334 -14.90 7.16 0.44
CA PRO A 334 -14.24 8.44 0.30
C PRO A 334 -14.58 9.36 1.49
N VAL A 335 -13.67 10.25 1.88
CA VAL A 335 -13.84 11.13 3.05
C VAL A 335 -13.68 12.62 2.75
N GLY A 336 -13.79 13.02 1.51
CA GLY A 336 -13.90 14.42 1.12
C GLY A 336 -12.61 15.25 1.21
N GLY A 337 -11.46 14.60 1.34
CA GLY A 337 -10.13 15.19 1.18
C GLY A 337 -9.72 15.32 -0.29
N ASP A 338 -8.43 15.27 -0.55
CA ASP A 338 -7.83 15.28 -1.87
C ASP A 338 -7.03 13.99 -2.12
N GLU A 339 -6.48 13.81 -3.29
CA GLU A 339 -5.78 12.59 -3.74
C GLU A 339 -4.40 12.36 -3.10
N ARG A 340 -3.94 13.28 -2.29
CA ARG A 340 -2.62 13.21 -1.63
C ARG A 340 -2.68 13.70 -0.21
N ASP A 341 -1.58 13.54 0.50
CA ASP A 341 -1.42 13.94 1.89
C ASP A 341 -2.11 12.98 2.88
N GLY A 342 -2.66 13.49 3.94
CA GLY A 342 -3.30 12.74 5.00
C GLY A 342 -4.71 13.20 5.28
N ASP A 343 -5.55 12.25 5.57
CA ASP A 343 -6.90 12.47 6.07
C ASP A 343 -6.94 12.12 7.56
N VAL A 344 -7.20 13.10 8.40
CA VAL A 344 -7.11 12.95 9.86
C VAL A 344 -8.51 13.02 10.47
N PRO A 345 -9.01 11.94 11.09
CA PRO A 345 -10.29 11.97 11.81
C PRO A 345 -10.19 12.84 13.06
N ASP A 346 -11.29 13.54 13.38
CA ASP A 346 -11.38 14.27 14.65
C ASP A 346 -11.39 13.25 15.81
N PRO A 347 -10.46 13.33 16.77
CA PRO A 347 -10.38 12.34 17.85
C PRO A 347 -11.59 12.33 18.79
N ARG A 348 -12.47 13.34 18.68
CA ARG A 348 -13.71 13.46 19.46
C ARG A 348 -14.93 12.93 18.72
N ASP A 349 -14.86 12.82 17.39
CA ASP A 349 -15.97 12.42 16.53
C ASP A 349 -15.44 11.95 15.16
N SER A 350 -15.28 10.66 14.99
CA SER A 350 -14.78 10.01 13.75
C SER A 350 -15.61 10.29 12.49
N ASN A 351 -16.85 10.82 12.65
CA ASN A 351 -17.65 11.26 11.51
C ASN A 351 -17.19 12.61 10.94
N ILE A 352 -16.24 13.27 11.57
CA ILE A 352 -15.58 14.47 11.06
C ILE A 352 -14.16 14.10 10.66
N VAL A 353 -13.83 14.32 9.41
CA VAL A 353 -12.49 14.06 8.89
C VAL A 353 -11.95 15.35 8.25
N TYR A 354 -10.71 15.66 8.56
CA TYR A 354 -9.98 16.77 7.95
C TYR A 354 -8.99 16.21 6.95
N GLY A 355 -9.12 16.61 5.69
CA GLY A 355 -8.21 16.21 4.61
C GLY A 355 -7.31 17.36 4.19
N ALA A 356 -6.02 17.12 4.11
CA ALA A 356 -5.10 18.03 3.44
C ALA A 356 -5.16 17.79 1.93
N GLY A 357 -4.68 18.77 1.15
CA GLY A 357 -4.76 18.64 -0.30
C GLY A 357 -3.98 19.72 -1.05
N LEU A 358 -4.17 19.72 -2.35
CA LEU A 358 -3.44 20.50 -3.34
C LEU A 358 -3.36 21.98 -3.04
N GLY A 359 -2.12 22.49 -2.95
CA GLY A 359 -1.86 23.94 -2.80
C GLY A 359 -2.34 24.52 -1.49
N GLY A 360 -2.30 23.72 -0.41
CA GLY A 360 -2.64 24.15 0.94
C GLY A 360 -4.13 24.09 1.27
N ARG A 361 -4.91 23.35 0.52
CA ARG A 361 -6.31 23.10 0.82
C ARG A 361 -6.43 22.26 2.08
N ILE A 362 -7.30 22.68 3.02
CA ILE A 362 -7.75 21.86 4.15
C ILE A 362 -9.27 21.76 4.02
N SER A 363 -9.76 20.54 3.89
CA SER A 363 -11.18 20.22 3.86
C SER A 363 -11.65 19.67 5.20
N ARG A 364 -12.88 19.93 5.57
CA ARG A 364 -13.60 19.35 6.70
C ARG A 364 -14.81 18.59 6.15
N TRP A 365 -14.74 17.28 6.16
CA TRP A 365 -15.83 16.41 5.73
C TRP A 365 -16.66 15.94 6.92
N ASN A 366 -17.97 15.84 6.71
CA ASN A 366 -18.92 15.35 7.70
C ASN A 366 -19.68 14.14 7.14
N ALA A 367 -19.41 12.96 7.66
CA ALA A 367 -20.00 11.69 7.21
C ALA A 367 -21.52 11.66 7.34
N ARG A 368 -22.08 12.36 8.36
CA ARG A 368 -23.53 12.35 8.58
C ARG A 368 -24.32 13.11 7.51
N THR A 369 -23.69 14.07 6.86
CA THR A 369 -24.33 14.93 5.85
C THR A 369 -23.70 14.80 4.47
N ALA A 370 -22.59 14.07 4.35
CA ALA A 370 -21.76 13.96 3.15
C ALA A 370 -21.32 15.32 2.57
N GLN A 371 -21.13 16.33 3.44
CA GLN A 371 -20.75 17.67 3.02
C GLN A 371 -19.29 17.97 3.33
N VAL A 372 -18.65 18.71 2.43
CA VAL A 372 -17.26 19.15 2.54
C VAL A 372 -17.21 20.66 2.64
N GLN A 373 -16.55 21.17 3.68
CA GLN A 373 -16.27 22.59 3.86
C GLN A 373 -14.77 22.84 3.67
N ASN A 374 -14.42 23.86 2.88
CA ASN A 374 -13.04 24.34 2.85
C ASN A 374 -12.78 25.17 4.12
N VAL A 375 -11.86 24.68 4.95
CA VAL A 375 -11.45 25.30 6.22
C VAL A 375 -9.98 25.70 6.21
N SER A 376 -9.37 25.89 5.05
CA SER A 376 -7.96 26.27 4.89
C SER A 376 -7.62 27.58 5.58
N PRO A 377 -6.41 27.76 6.10
CA PRO A 377 -5.91 29.07 6.56
C PRO A 377 -5.95 30.14 5.46
N TRP A 378 -5.82 29.70 4.21
CA TRP A 378 -5.97 30.50 3.01
C TRP A 378 -6.73 29.71 1.94
N PRO A 379 -7.99 30.07 1.65
CA PRO A 379 -8.88 29.23 0.82
C PRO A 379 -8.59 29.30 -0.69
N VAL A 380 -7.58 30.09 -1.12
CA VAL A 380 -7.17 30.18 -2.52
C VAL A 380 -6.01 29.23 -2.74
N SER A 381 -6.23 28.18 -3.53
CA SER A 381 -5.19 27.21 -3.86
C SER A 381 -4.00 27.83 -4.57
N THR A 382 -2.82 27.40 -4.18
CA THR A 382 -1.53 27.77 -4.82
C THR A 382 -0.98 26.65 -5.71
N TYR A 383 -1.77 25.61 -5.95
CA TYR A 383 -1.36 24.48 -6.78
C TYR A 383 -0.94 24.91 -8.19
N ALA A 384 0.14 24.33 -8.68
CA ALA A 384 0.77 24.62 -9.98
C ALA A 384 1.19 26.08 -10.21
N LYS A 385 1.25 26.91 -9.15
CA LYS A 385 1.80 28.26 -9.21
C LYS A 385 3.26 28.26 -8.77
N ASP A 386 4.04 29.18 -9.30
CA ASP A 386 5.40 29.37 -8.86
C ASP A 386 5.42 29.70 -7.36
N PRO A 387 6.10 28.90 -6.52
CA PRO A 387 6.11 29.07 -5.07
C PRO A 387 6.59 30.46 -4.60
N VAL A 388 7.46 31.13 -5.36
CA VAL A 388 7.97 32.46 -4.99
C VAL A 388 6.98 33.59 -5.26
N THR A 389 5.91 33.32 -6.00
CA THR A 389 4.88 34.34 -6.36
C THR A 389 3.66 34.31 -5.46
N VAL A 390 3.54 33.34 -4.56
CA VAL A 390 2.34 33.10 -3.75
C VAL A 390 2.53 33.57 -2.30
N LYS A 391 1.44 33.95 -1.64
CA LYS A 391 1.47 34.38 -0.24
C LYS A 391 1.93 33.28 0.71
N TYR A 392 1.43 32.05 0.51
CA TYR A 392 1.78 30.88 1.28
C TYR A 392 2.28 29.80 0.33
N ARG A 393 3.47 29.27 0.64
CA ARG A 393 4.18 28.27 -0.15
C ARG A 393 3.91 26.90 0.45
N TYR A 394 3.32 26.02 -0.33
CA TYR A 394 3.10 24.64 0.05
C TYR A 394 3.96 23.73 -0.83
N ASP A 395 4.52 22.73 -0.22
CA ASP A 395 5.16 21.66 -0.96
C ASP A 395 4.08 20.71 -1.57
N TRP A 396 4.49 19.65 -2.22
CA TRP A 396 3.58 18.63 -2.75
C TRP A 396 2.67 18.06 -1.68
N ILE A 397 3.23 17.80 -0.49
CA ILE A 397 2.51 17.38 0.70
C ILE A 397 2.25 18.58 1.60
N THR A 398 0.99 18.81 1.95
CA THR A 398 0.56 19.79 2.94
C THR A 398 0.44 19.09 4.30
N PRO A 399 1.33 19.37 5.27
CA PRO A 399 1.29 18.68 6.54
C PRO A 399 0.03 19.04 7.33
N LEU A 400 -0.66 18.05 7.86
CA LEU A 400 -1.85 18.18 8.70
C LEU A 400 -1.75 17.24 9.90
N ALA A 401 -1.97 17.77 11.10
CA ALA A 401 -2.00 16.98 12.32
C ALA A 401 -3.00 17.53 13.32
N ILE A 402 -3.63 16.65 14.10
CA ILE A 402 -4.48 17.00 15.25
C ILE A 402 -3.80 16.50 16.50
N SER A 403 -3.65 17.38 17.51
CA SER A 403 -3.06 17.00 18.79
C SER A 403 -3.90 15.92 19.51
N ALA A 404 -3.24 14.89 19.99
CA ALA A 404 -3.88 13.90 20.85
C ALA A 404 -4.27 14.46 22.22
N VAL A 405 -3.64 15.57 22.63
CA VAL A 405 -3.89 16.23 23.92
C VAL A 405 -4.98 17.29 23.77
N PRO A 406 -5.94 17.36 24.71
CA PRO A 406 -6.91 18.46 24.71
C PRO A 406 -6.24 19.84 24.74
N PRO A 407 -6.77 20.85 24.00
CA PRO A 407 -8.08 20.90 23.33
C PRO A 407 -8.15 20.25 21.95
N HIS A 408 -7.21 19.37 21.59
CA HIS A 408 -7.13 18.74 20.27
C HIS A 408 -6.97 19.77 19.15
N ALA A 409 -6.01 20.68 19.33
CA ALA A 409 -5.71 21.70 18.32
C ALA A 409 -5.24 21.06 17.01
N MET A 410 -5.73 21.61 15.92
CA MET A 410 -5.33 21.23 14.57
C MET A 410 -4.17 22.12 14.10
N TYR A 411 -3.18 21.52 13.45
CA TYR A 411 -2.00 22.19 12.92
C TYR A 411 -1.85 21.88 11.44
N THR A 412 -1.51 22.91 10.67
CA THR A 412 -1.07 22.78 9.27
C THR A 412 0.04 23.81 9.01
N ALA A 413 0.74 23.69 7.90
CA ALA A 413 1.83 24.61 7.63
C ALA A 413 2.06 24.86 6.13
N ALA A 414 2.54 26.05 5.84
CA ALA A 414 3.17 26.51 4.62
C ALA A 414 4.66 26.77 4.92
N GLN A 415 5.22 27.97 4.61
CA GLN A 415 6.48 28.42 5.21
C GLN A 415 6.30 28.87 6.67
N VAL A 416 5.08 29.02 7.14
CA VAL A 416 4.70 29.34 8.51
C VAL A 416 3.77 28.26 9.03
N VAL A 417 3.66 28.13 10.35
CA VAL A 417 2.77 27.18 11.02
C VAL A 417 1.48 27.85 11.41
N PHE A 418 0.36 27.16 11.14
CA PHE A 418 -0.98 27.59 11.53
C PHE A 418 -1.52 26.65 12.60
N ARG A 419 -2.30 27.21 13.54
CA ARG A 419 -2.99 26.49 14.62
C ARG A 419 -4.47 26.88 14.63
N SER A 420 -5.37 25.90 14.71
CA SER A 420 -6.80 26.08 14.93
C SER A 420 -7.23 25.30 16.18
N ALA A 421 -8.07 25.90 17.01
CA ALA A 421 -8.67 25.25 18.18
C ALA A 421 -10.19 25.00 18.01
N ASP A 422 -10.75 25.38 16.86
CA ASP A 422 -12.18 25.37 16.57
C ASP A 422 -12.56 24.58 15.30
N GLY A 423 -11.71 23.61 14.93
CA GLY A 423 -11.95 22.75 13.76
C GLY A 423 -11.81 23.48 12.44
N GLY A 424 -10.88 24.43 12.35
CA GLY A 424 -10.54 25.15 11.14
C GLY A 424 -11.45 26.35 10.85
N GLN A 425 -12.37 26.70 11.75
CA GLN A 425 -13.22 27.88 11.56
C GLN A 425 -12.41 29.17 11.68
N SER A 426 -11.35 29.15 12.48
CA SER A 426 -10.34 30.21 12.56
C SER A 426 -8.94 29.66 12.70
N TRP A 427 -7.95 30.42 12.25
CA TRP A 427 -6.55 30.07 12.28
C TRP A 427 -5.68 31.18 12.83
N GLN A 428 -4.71 30.80 13.64
CA GLN A 428 -3.64 31.66 14.12
C GLN A 428 -2.33 31.26 13.46
N THR A 429 -1.60 32.21 12.89
CA THR A 429 -0.20 32.00 12.52
C THR A 429 0.63 32.03 13.78
N ILE A 430 1.28 30.92 14.11
CA ILE A 430 2.03 30.73 15.36
C ILE A 430 3.54 30.67 15.18
N SER A 431 4.05 30.93 13.96
CA SER A 431 5.49 30.98 13.71
C SER A 431 5.88 32.11 12.77
N PRO A 432 7.13 32.56 12.78
CA PRO A 432 7.73 33.28 11.67
C PRO A 432 7.86 32.37 10.45
N ASP A 433 8.38 32.90 9.33
CA ASP A 433 8.84 32.08 8.19
C ASP A 433 10.00 31.18 8.65
N LEU A 434 9.76 29.86 8.65
CA LEU A 434 10.73 28.85 9.09
C LEU A 434 11.59 28.30 7.93
N SER A 435 11.30 28.70 6.70
CA SER A 435 12.05 28.24 5.53
C SER A 435 13.44 28.89 5.38
N GLY A 436 13.68 30.02 6.05
CA GLY A 436 14.90 30.81 5.94
C GLY A 436 14.96 31.66 4.68
N ALA A 437 13.83 31.99 4.07
CA ALA A 437 13.75 32.95 2.99
C ALA A 437 14.23 34.32 3.45
N ASP A 438 14.94 35.04 2.59
CA ASP A 438 15.37 36.42 2.85
C ASP A 438 14.24 37.37 2.41
N ALA A 439 13.54 37.95 3.37
CA ALA A 439 12.46 38.92 3.11
C ALA A 439 12.91 40.19 2.39
N SER A 440 14.20 40.49 2.37
CA SER A 440 14.77 41.61 1.63
C SER A 440 15.06 41.29 0.17
N HIS A 441 14.99 40.00 -0.21
CA HIS A 441 15.25 39.53 -1.57
C HIS A 441 14.02 39.77 -2.45
N ASP A 442 14.22 40.46 -3.59
CA ASP A 442 13.13 40.63 -4.57
C ASP A 442 12.98 39.32 -5.37
N THR A 443 11.99 38.50 -4.94
CA THR A 443 11.70 37.22 -5.55
C THR A 443 11.17 37.33 -6.99
N ALA A 444 10.77 38.54 -7.42
CA ALA A 444 10.31 38.80 -8.79
C ALA A 444 11.46 38.98 -9.78
N THR A 445 12.70 38.94 -9.32
CA THR A 445 13.87 39.07 -10.20
C THR A 445 14.11 37.77 -10.98
N THR A 446 14.62 37.89 -12.19
CA THR A 446 15.06 36.76 -13.06
C THR A 446 16.07 35.84 -12.38
N ASP A 447 16.77 36.32 -11.39
CA ASP A 447 17.79 35.58 -10.65
C ASP A 447 17.23 34.47 -9.74
N CYS A 448 15.94 34.49 -9.38
CA CYS A 448 15.33 33.47 -8.57
C CYS A 448 14.62 32.38 -9.41
N LYS A 449 14.23 32.67 -10.64
CA LYS A 449 13.54 31.71 -11.49
C LYS A 449 14.40 30.47 -11.83
N ASP A 450 15.72 30.68 -11.97
CA ASP A 450 16.70 29.63 -12.22
C ASP A 450 17.78 29.65 -11.13
N ALA A 451 17.36 29.87 -9.87
CA ALA A 451 18.30 30.02 -8.76
C ALA A 451 19.17 28.77 -8.59
N PRO A 452 20.47 28.92 -8.44
CA PRO A 452 21.32 27.82 -8.05
C PRO A 452 20.97 27.35 -6.62
N ARG A 453 21.32 26.12 -6.28
CA ARG A 453 20.98 25.47 -5.02
C ARG A 453 21.28 26.30 -3.76
N ASP A 454 22.39 26.96 -3.73
CA ASP A 454 22.83 27.80 -2.60
C ASP A 454 21.99 29.07 -2.42
N ARG A 455 21.29 29.52 -3.44
CA ARG A 455 20.42 30.71 -3.42
C ARG A 455 18.92 30.39 -3.31
N ALA A 456 18.50 29.17 -3.65
CA ALA A 456 17.12 28.80 -3.70
C ALA A 456 16.37 28.98 -2.36
N THR A 457 17.04 28.78 -1.23
CA THR A 457 16.47 29.05 0.10
C THR A 457 16.16 30.52 0.28
N ALA A 458 17.11 31.43 -0.06
CA ALA A 458 16.92 32.87 0.04
C ALA A 458 15.81 33.35 -0.91
N CYS A 459 15.68 32.76 -2.08
CA CYS A 459 14.62 33.03 -3.03
C CYS A 459 13.23 32.53 -2.57
N GLY A 460 13.13 31.79 -1.47
CA GLY A 460 11.86 31.41 -0.89
C GLY A 460 11.27 30.11 -1.42
N TYR A 461 12.06 29.17 -1.91
CA TYR A 461 11.57 27.84 -2.31
C TYR A 461 11.36 26.86 -1.15
N GLY A 462 11.76 27.22 0.07
CA GLY A 462 11.55 26.38 1.25
C GLY A 462 10.13 26.45 1.79
N ALA A 463 9.64 25.32 2.32
CA ALA A 463 8.36 25.19 3.02
C ALA A 463 8.45 24.14 4.14
N VAL A 464 7.55 24.21 5.10
CA VAL A 464 7.38 23.12 6.09
C VAL A 464 6.79 21.91 5.37
N PHE A 465 7.40 20.74 5.61
CA PHE A 465 7.02 19.48 4.98
C PHE A 465 6.41 18.49 5.97
N SER A 466 6.82 18.53 7.23
CA SER A 466 6.34 17.65 8.28
C SER A 466 6.05 18.40 9.57
N ILE A 467 5.02 17.96 10.30
CA ILE A 467 4.58 18.53 11.58
C ILE A 467 4.18 17.41 12.53
N SER A 468 4.62 17.51 13.79
CA SER A 468 4.34 16.51 14.81
C SER A 468 4.07 17.20 16.15
N PRO A 469 2.80 17.42 16.52
CA PRO A 469 2.45 17.82 17.87
C PRO A 469 2.73 16.68 18.84
N SER A 470 3.26 17.02 20.01
CA SER A 470 3.52 16.03 21.07
C SER A 470 2.22 15.35 21.50
N PRO A 471 2.20 14.02 21.64
CA PRO A 471 1.06 13.30 22.21
C PRO A 471 0.98 13.42 23.74
N LEU A 472 1.96 14.07 24.38
CA LEU A 472 2.07 14.19 25.84
C LEU A 472 1.83 15.61 26.38
N GLN A 473 2.04 16.64 25.54
CA GLN A 473 1.99 18.03 25.98
C GLN A 473 1.36 18.92 24.92
N ASP A 474 0.27 19.63 25.25
CA ASP A 474 -0.26 20.67 24.37
C ASP A 474 0.74 21.81 24.17
N GLY A 475 0.80 22.34 22.96
CA GLY A 475 1.70 23.42 22.57
C GLY A 475 3.17 23.02 22.36
N LEU A 476 3.55 21.77 22.59
CA LEU A 476 4.83 21.23 22.14
C LEU A 476 4.68 20.68 20.72
N VAL A 477 5.36 21.33 19.77
CA VAL A 477 5.24 20.98 18.34
C VAL A 477 6.61 20.96 17.68
N TRP A 478 6.87 19.90 16.93
CA TRP A 478 8.05 19.76 16.09
C TRP A 478 7.68 19.98 14.63
N VAL A 479 8.53 20.64 13.86
CA VAL A 479 8.35 20.82 12.42
C VAL A 479 9.66 20.60 11.66
N GLY A 480 9.54 20.02 10.47
CA GLY A 480 10.62 19.82 9.53
C GLY A 480 10.32 20.45 8.19
N THR A 481 11.36 20.99 7.53
CA THR A 481 11.21 21.66 6.23
C THR A 481 11.75 20.79 5.08
N ASN A 482 11.31 21.08 3.86
CA ASN A 482 11.82 20.44 2.65
C ASN A 482 13.28 20.85 2.33
N ASN A 483 13.73 21.96 2.87
CA ASN A 483 15.10 22.46 2.68
C ASN A 483 16.05 22.17 3.87
N GLY A 484 15.69 21.22 4.76
CA GLY A 484 16.61 20.64 5.72
C GLY A 484 16.72 21.35 7.06
N ARG A 485 15.63 21.96 7.55
CA ARG A 485 15.60 22.61 8.86
C ARG A 485 14.63 21.91 9.80
N VAL A 486 14.97 21.89 11.08
CA VAL A 486 14.13 21.33 12.14
C VAL A 486 13.90 22.40 13.19
N PHE A 487 12.66 22.63 13.55
CA PHE A 487 12.27 23.58 14.59
C PHE A 487 11.38 22.92 15.63
N MET A 488 11.42 23.47 16.84
CA MET A 488 10.57 23.04 17.93
C MET A 488 10.01 24.28 18.67
N THR A 489 8.77 24.22 19.09
CA THR A 489 8.19 25.11 20.10
C THR A 489 7.70 24.29 21.28
N GLY A 490 7.94 24.75 22.50
CA GLY A 490 7.42 24.15 23.73
C GLY A 490 6.31 24.95 24.39
N ASN A 491 5.87 26.06 23.77
CA ASN A 491 4.96 27.05 24.38
C ASN A 491 3.89 27.56 23.41
N GLY A 492 3.43 26.68 22.49
CA GLY A 492 2.33 27.00 21.59
C GLY A 492 2.67 27.98 20.47
N GLY A 493 3.96 28.17 20.17
CA GLY A 493 4.44 29.03 19.08
C GLY A 493 4.89 30.44 19.53
N GLU A 494 4.90 30.73 20.84
CA GLU A 494 5.44 32.01 21.33
C GLU A 494 6.95 32.13 21.04
N HIS A 495 7.66 31.00 21.05
CA HIS A 495 9.07 30.90 20.68
C HIS A 495 9.31 29.62 19.88
N TRP A 496 10.19 29.71 18.88
CA TRP A 496 10.65 28.61 18.06
C TRP A 496 12.15 28.47 18.12
N ASP A 497 12.61 27.30 18.55
CA ASP A 497 14.04 26.97 18.56
C ASP A 497 14.40 26.26 17.26
N ASN A 498 15.48 26.71 16.62
CA ASN A 498 16.10 25.96 15.55
C ASN A 498 16.96 24.84 16.16
N VAL A 499 16.52 23.63 16.01
CA VAL A 499 17.14 22.41 16.57
C VAL A 499 17.67 21.50 15.48
N THR A 500 17.97 22.02 14.32
CA THR A 500 18.48 21.27 13.17
C THR A 500 19.75 20.51 13.52
N PRO A 501 19.85 19.20 13.22
CA PRO A 501 21.10 18.44 13.38
C PRO A 501 22.26 19.11 12.62
N ALA A 502 23.41 19.29 13.26
CA ALA A 502 24.54 19.97 12.66
C ALA A 502 25.10 19.27 11.39
N SER A 503 24.86 17.99 11.25
CA SER A 503 25.24 17.20 10.08
C SER A 503 24.22 17.26 8.92
N LEU A 504 23.08 17.92 9.12
CA LEU A 504 22.04 17.99 8.10
C LEU A 504 22.36 19.11 7.11
N GLU A 505 22.59 18.74 5.86
CA GLU A 505 22.88 19.69 4.78
C GLU A 505 21.60 20.34 4.22
N ASP A 506 21.75 21.48 3.57
CA ASP A 506 20.66 22.16 2.88
C ASP A 506 19.98 21.24 1.84
N TRP A 507 18.67 21.38 1.72
CA TRP A 507 17.79 20.57 0.86
C TRP A 507 17.72 19.07 1.23
N SER A 508 18.13 18.72 2.46
CA SER A 508 17.83 17.43 3.07
C SER A 508 16.39 17.46 3.59
N ARG A 509 15.44 16.97 2.81
CA ARG A 509 14.02 17.02 3.18
C ARG A 509 13.76 16.25 4.47
N VAL A 510 13.26 16.94 5.50
CA VAL A 510 12.77 16.30 6.73
C VAL A 510 11.40 15.71 6.44
N ASN A 511 11.41 14.47 5.98
CA ASN A 511 10.25 13.81 5.40
C ASN A 511 9.14 13.54 6.42
N LEU A 512 9.55 13.13 7.63
CA LEU A 512 8.62 12.89 8.72
C LEU A 512 9.31 13.10 10.06
N ILE A 513 8.54 13.61 11.03
CA ILE A 513 8.93 13.70 12.44
C ILE A 513 7.98 12.86 13.27
N ASP A 514 8.51 12.12 14.24
CA ASP A 514 7.75 11.37 15.25
C ASP A 514 8.12 11.88 16.64
N ALA A 515 7.22 12.67 17.25
CA ALA A 515 7.35 13.09 18.64
C ALA A 515 6.99 11.89 19.55
N SER A 516 7.90 11.54 20.45
CA SER A 516 7.75 10.36 21.30
C SER A 516 6.48 10.38 22.14
N ALA A 517 5.81 9.23 22.22
CA ALA A 517 4.70 9.00 23.13
C ALA A 517 5.16 8.64 24.56
N ALA A 518 6.45 8.49 24.81
CA ALA A 518 7.03 8.11 26.09
C ALA A 518 7.73 9.28 26.82
N ASP A 519 8.24 10.26 26.06
CA ASP A 519 9.05 11.36 26.61
C ASP A 519 8.95 12.62 25.74
N THR A 520 8.68 13.75 26.35
CA THR A 520 8.52 15.05 25.68
C THR A 520 9.81 15.61 25.06
N ALA A 521 10.98 15.16 25.51
CA ALA A 521 12.27 15.60 24.98
C ALA A 521 12.79 14.73 23.83
N THR A 522 12.09 13.64 23.52
CA THR A 522 12.47 12.68 22.48
C THR A 522 11.69 12.89 21.19
N ALA A 523 12.43 12.91 20.07
CA ALA A 523 11.84 12.90 18.72
C ALA A 523 12.75 12.17 17.73
N TYR A 524 12.12 11.58 16.72
CA TYR A 524 12.79 10.90 15.60
C TYR A 524 12.51 11.65 14.31
N ILE A 525 13.50 11.76 13.42
CA ILE A 525 13.32 12.35 12.10
C ILE A 525 13.81 11.40 11.02
N ALA A 526 13.02 11.26 9.97
CA ALA A 526 13.37 10.61 8.72
C ALA A 526 13.79 11.68 7.69
N VAL A 527 14.89 11.45 7.00
CA VAL A 527 15.45 12.42 6.07
C VAL A 527 15.63 11.80 4.70
N ASP A 528 15.10 12.48 3.70
CA ASP A 528 15.18 12.09 2.30
C ASP A 528 16.07 13.07 1.51
N ARG A 529 17.06 12.51 0.82
CA ARG A 529 18.01 13.25 -0.03
C ARG A 529 18.06 12.72 -1.47
N HIS A 530 17.13 11.87 -1.89
CA HIS A 530 17.17 11.30 -3.25
C HIS A 530 17.18 12.38 -4.33
N ARG A 531 16.57 13.56 -4.07
CA ARG A 531 16.60 14.73 -4.96
C ARG A 531 17.94 15.46 -5.02
N LEU A 532 18.91 14.97 -4.28
CA LEU A 532 20.30 15.38 -4.34
C LEU A 532 21.17 14.24 -4.91
N ASN A 533 20.54 13.21 -5.50
CA ASN A 533 21.17 11.96 -5.92
C ASN A 533 21.88 11.21 -4.77
N ASP A 534 21.48 11.47 -3.51
CA ASP A 534 21.97 10.78 -2.32
C ASP A 534 20.84 9.86 -1.80
N PHE A 535 20.95 8.58 -2.07
CA PHE A 535 19.99 7.53 -1.70
C PHE A 535 20.36 6.83 -0.39
N ASN A 536 21.38 7.30 0.32
CA ASN A 536 21.77 6.70 1.59
C ASN A 536 20.68 6.90 2.65
N PRO A 537 20.40 5.87 3.48
CA PRO A 537 19.43 6.00 4.54
C PRO A 537 19.91 6.98 5.60
N ARG A 538 19.05 7.95 5.93
CA ARG A 538 19.33 8.95 6.97
C ARG A 538 18.14 9.09 7.90
N ALA A 539 18.40 8.89 9.17
CA ALA A 539 17.43 9.12 10.23
C ALA A 539 18.18 9.56 11.50
N TYR A 540 17.54 10.32 12.36
CA TYR A 540 18.15 10.84 13.58
C TYR A 540 17.18 10.74 14.75
N VAL A 541 17.74 10.62 15.96
CA VAL A 541 17.01 10.70 17.23
C VAL A 541 17.62 11.76 18.14
N THR A 542 16.76 12.47 18.84
CA THR A 542 17.13 13.32 19.99
C THR A 542 16.43 12.81 21.25
N HIS A 543 17.10 12.90 22.40
CA HIS A 543 16.56 12.65 23.74
C HIS A 543 16.66 13.86 24.66
N ASP A 544 17.00 15.03 24.12
CA ASP A 544 17.27 16.25 24.88
C ASP A 544 16.63 17.50 24.24
N ALA A 545 15.46 17.33 23.63
CA ALA A 545 14.70 18.38 22.95
C ALA A 545 15.49 19.06 21.81
N GLY A 546 16.22 18.27 21.02
CA GLY A 546 16.94 18.74 19.86
C GLY A 546 18.27 19.43 20.13
N LYS A 547 18.77 19.44 21.38
CA LYS A 547 20.09 20.00 21.70
C LYS A 547 21.23 19.19 21.13
N SER A 548 21.03 17.86 21.06
CA SER A 548 21.90 16.93 20.35
C SER A 548 21.10 15.89 19.58
N TRP A 549 21.71 15.39 18.51
CA TRP A 549 21.14 14.36 17.64
C TRP A 549 22.12 13.22 17.42
N ARG A 550 21.61 12.00 17.46
CA ARG A 550 22.34 10.79 17.06
C ARG A 550 21.77 10.28 15.73
N GLU A 551 22.64 10.00 14.79
CA GLU A 551 22.23 9.35 13.53
C GLU A 551 21.93 7.89 13.77
N ILE A 552 20.80 7.42 13.27
CA ILE A 552 20.28 6.05 13.45
C ILE A 552 19.97 5.36 12.11
N GLY A 553 20.35 5.94 10.98
CA GLY A 553 20.21 5.33 9.66
C GLY A 553 21.20 4.19 9.36
N HIS A 554 22.26 4.06 10.17
CA HIS A 554 23.26 3.02 10.00
C HIS A 554 22.67 1.61 10.17
N GLY A 555 23.00 0.70 9.24
CA GLY A 555 22.47 -0.67 9.25
C GLY A 555 21.20 -0.84 8.40
N LEU A 556 20.58 0.22 7.93
CA LEU A 556 19.61 0.17 6.83
C LEU A 556 20.34 -0.04 5.50
N PRO A 557 19.71 -0.66 4.49
CA PRO A 557 20.38 -0.95 3.21
C PRO A 557 20.84 0.32 2.48
N ALA A 558 22.01 0.28 1.93
CA ALA A 558 22.50 1.34 1.04
C ALA A 558 21.55 1.50 -0.18
N GLY A 559 21.29 2.72 -0.58
CA GLY A 559 20.39 3.01 -1.69
C GLY A 559 18.88 2.93 -1.34
N ALA A 560 18.54 2.81 -0.04
CA ALA A 560 17.16 2.84 0.45
C ALA A 560 16.97 4.04 1.38
N TYR A 561 16.62 5.20 0.84
CA TYR A 561 16.36 6.39 1.67
C TYR A 561 15.15 6.19 2.59
N VAL A 562 15.16 6.91 3.73
CA VAL A 562 14.18 6.72 4.79
C VAL A 562 13.03 7.71 4.64
N ASN A 563 11.80 7.18 4.56
CA ASN A 563 10.59 8.00 4.50
C ASN A 563 9.99 8.28 5.87
N VAL A 564 10.08 7.31 6.77
CA VAL A 564 9.43 7.37 8.10
C VAL A 564 10.23 6.56 9.13
N VAL A 565 10.29 7.07 10.34
CA VAL A 565 10.68 6.32 11.55
C VAL A 565 9.60 6.56 12.60
N ARG A 566 9.12 5.50 13.23
CA ARG A 566 8.12 5.55 14.31
C ARG A 566 8.56 4.75 15.51
N GLN A 567 8.34 5.32 16.69
CA GLN A 567 8.54 4.64 17.97
C GLN A 567 7.30 3.80 18.32
N ASP A 568 7.52 2.59 18.84
CA ASP A 568 6.42 1.82 19.45
C ASP A 568 5.93 2.52 20.73
N PRO A 569 4.62 2.82 20.83
CA PRO A 569 4.10 3.61 21.96
C PRO A 569 4.16 2.89 23.30
N GLN A 570 4.32 1.56 23.31
CA GLN A 570 4.41 0.76 24.53
C GLN A 570 5.84 0.30 24.85
N ARG A 571 6.75 0.38 23.86
CA ARG A 571 8.14 -0.08 23.98
C ARG A 571 9.10 0.93 23.35
N PRO A 572 9.58 1.95 24.08
CA PRO A 572 10.36 3.05 23.51
C PRO A 572 11.63 2.66 22.77
N SER A 573 12.26 1.52 23.11
CA SER A 573 13.43 1.01 22.38
C SER A 573 13.11 0.31 21.05
N LEU A 574 11.82 0.05 20.78
CA LEU A 574 11.36 -0.60 19.55
C LEU A 574 10.98 0.48 18.54
N LEU A 575 11.68 0.48 17.42
CA LEU A 575 11.42 1.40 16.30
C LEU A 575 11.06 0.65 15.04
N TYR A 576 10.27 1.28 14.21
CA TYR A 576 9.94 0.83 12.85
C TYR A 576 10.39 1.89 11.85
N ALA A 577 11.02 1.47 10.75
CA ALA A 577 11.41 2.36 9.66
C ALA A 577 10.81 1.92 8.34
N GLY A 578 10.20 2.87 7.63
CA GLY A 578 9.79 2.72 6.24
C GLY A 578 10.81 3.39 5.33
N THR A 579 11.26 2.65 4.33
CA THR A 579 12.25 3.13 3.34
C THR A 579 11.66 3.11 1.93
N SER A 580 12.40 3.60 0.95
CA SER A 580 12.03 3.48 -0.47
C SER A 580 11.96 2.04 -0.99
N ARG A 581 12.36 1.03 -0.18
CA ARG A 581 12.43 -0.38 -0.61
C ARG A 581 11.79 -1.39 0.34
N GLY A 582 11.22 -0.95 1.45
CA GLY A 582 10.58 -1.84 2.41
C GLY A 582 10.58 -1.35 3.84
N VAL A 583 10.26 -2.25 4.76
CA VAL A 583 10.08 -1.99 6.20
C VAL A 583 11.14 -2.68 7.03
N TYR A 584 11.60 -1.99 8.08
CA TYR A 584 12.66 -2.44 8.99
C TYR A 584 12.25 -2.22 10.45
N VAL A 585 12.84 -3.01 11.34
CA VAL A 585 12.63 -2.93 12.78
C VAL A 585 13.96 -2.80 13.52
N SER A 586 13.99 -1.96 14.55
CA SER A 586 15.09 -1.89 15.52
C SER A 586 14.57 -2.18 16.92
N PHE A 587 15.32 -2.95 17.69
CA PHE A 587 14.98 -3.33 19.06
C PHE A 587 15.79 -2.55 20.12
N ASP A 588 16.62 -1.64 19.69
CA ASP A 588 17.63 -0.96 20.50
C ASP A 588 17.78 0.54 20.15
N ASP A 589 16.63 1.20 19.92
CA ASP A 589 16.56 2.64 19.67
C ASP A 589 17.35 3.07 18.43
N GLY A 590 17.35 2.23 17.38
CA GLY A 590 18.00 2.53 16.10
C GLY A 590 19.49 2.23 16.02
N GLU A 591 20.07 1.53 17.01
CA GLU A 591 21.48 1.10 16.95
C GLU A 591 21.68 0.02 15.86
N HIS A 592 20.74 -0.91 15.75
CA HIS A 592 20.75 -1.97 14.74
C HIS A 592 19.37 -2.13 14.10
N TRP A 593 19.36 -2.36 12.78
CA TRP A 593 18.15 -2.57 12.00
C TRP A 593 18.11 -3.97 11.39
N GLN A 594 16.90 -4.55 11.33
CA GLN A 594 16.62 -5.82 10.69
C GLN A 594 15.44 -5.66 9.75
N SER A 595 15.42 -6.42 8.65
CA SER A 595 14.26 -6.42 7.74
C SER A 595 13.03 -6.99 8.44
N LEU A 596 11.91 -6.31 8.29
CA LEU A 596 10.58 -6.74 8.73
C LEU A 596 9.66 -7.00 7.51
N GLN A 597 10.25 -7.31 6.38
CA GLN A 597 9.54 -7.43 5.11
C GLN A 597 8.46 -8.51 5.12
N LEU A 598 8.71 -9.65 5.79
CA LEU A 598 7.78 -10.79 5.83
C LEU A 598 7.22 -11.09 4.41
N ASN A 599 5.88 -11.07 4.25
CA ASN A 599 5.21 -11.24 2.96
C ASN A 599 4.86 -9.93 2.25
N LEU A 600 5.28 -8.76 2.77
CA LEU A 600 5.14 -7.49 2.07
C LEU A 600 6.04 -7.50 0.83
N PRO A 601 5.51 -7.25 -0.40
CA PRO A 601 6.35 -7.14 -1.58
C PRO A 601 7.35 -5.99 -1.47
N THR A 602 8.44 -6.04 -2.23
CA THR A 602 9.37 -4.92 -2.33
C THR A 602 8.62 -3.69 -2.88
N THR A 603 8.54 -2.66 -2.07
CA THR A 603 7.85 -1.39 -2.39
C THR A 603 8.38 -0.27 -1.50
N GLY A 604 8.23 0.97 -1.92
CA GLY A 604 8.43 2.12 -1.04
C GLY A 604 7.35 2.14 0.06
N VAL A 605 7.78 2.42 1.28
CA VAL A 605 6.90 2.63 2.44
C VAL A 605 6.88 4.11 2.74
N ASN A 606 5.75 4.77 2.49
CA ASN A 606 5.62 6.22 2.58
C ASN A 606 5.28 6.70 4.00
N ASP A 607 4.50 5.91 4.72
CA ASP A 607 4.21 6.13 6.14
C ASP A 607 3.90 4.79 6.83
N LEU A 608 4.02 4.77 8.14
CA LEU A 608 3.60 3.66 8.99
C LEU A 608 3.23 4.18 10.38
N LEU A 609 2.35 3.48 11.06
CA LEU A 609 1.96 3.80 12.45
C LEU A 609 1.59 2.54 13.23
N VAL A 610 1.70 2.62 14.56
CA VAL A 610 1.29 1.54 15.47
C VAL A 610 -0.03 1.94 16.13
N HIS A 611 -1.06 1.11 15.98
CA HIS A 611 -2.38 1.34 16.60
C HIS A 611 -2.98 0.03 17.09
N ASN A 612 -3.46 0.02 18.34
CA ASN A 612 -4.10 -1.15 18.99
C ASN A 612 -3.29 -2.45 18.91
N GLY A 613 -1.95 -2.34 18.78
CA GLY A 613 -1.07 -3.50 18.63
C GLY A 613 -0.80 -3.90 17.19
N ASP A 614 -1.40 -3.26 16.21
CA ASP A 614 -1.15 -3.48 14.78
C ASP A 614 -0.12 -2.46 14.26
N LEU A 615 0.67 -2.85 13.26
CA LEU A 615 1.50 -1.94 12.47
C LEU A 615 0.85 -1.74 11.11
N VAL A 616 0.35 -0.54 10.86
CA VAL A 616 -0.31 -0.14 9.60
C VAL A 616 0.72 0.52 8.71
N ILE A 617 0.75 0.18 7.42
CA ILE A 617 1.79 0.57 6.47
C ILE A 617 1.14 1.11 5.20
N ALA A 618 1.49 2.34 4.79
CA ALA A 618 1.16 2.93 3.50
C ALA A 618 2.30 2.71 2.51
N THR A 619 1.98 2.21 1.33
CA THR A 619 2.99 1.91 0.32
C THR A 619 2.87 2.78 -0.93
N GLN A 620 3.98 2.85 -1.68
CA GLN A 620 4.08 3.62 -2.92
C GLN A 620 3.27 3.01 -4.07
N GLY A 621 2.91 1.73 -4.03
CA GLY A 621 2.20 1.11 -5.14
C GLY A 621 1.56 -0.25 -4.81
N ARG A 622 1.60 -0.66 -3.54
CA ARG A 622 1.08 -1.94 -3.07
C ARG A 622 -0.06 -1.79 -2.07
N ALA A 623 -0.78 -0.68 -2.14
CA ALA A 623 -1.90 -0.35 -1.26
C ALA A 623 -1.50 -0.25 0.24
N ILE A 624 -2.43 -0.49 1.15
CA ILE A 624 -2.24 -0.44 2.60
C ILE A 624 -2.08 -1.86 3.14
N TRP A 625 -1.12 -2.05 4.04
CA TRP A 625 -0.86 -3.32 4.70
C TRP A 625 -0.97 -3.19 6.22
N VAL A 626 -1.36 -4.27 6.86
CA VAL A 626 -1.43 -4.35 8.33
C VAL A 626 -0.71 -5.60 8.81
N LEU A 627 0.32 -5.41 9.65
CA LEU A 627 0.89 -6.50 10.44
C LEU A 627 0.11 -6.58 11.76
N THR A 628 -0.75 -7.58 11.86
CA THR A 628 -1.60 -7.78 13.02
C THR A 628 -0.80 -8.31 14.21
N ASP A 629 -0.93 -7.65 15.34
CA ASP A 629 -0.34 -7.95 16.65
C ASP A 629 1.20 -7.99 16.63
N VAL A 630 1.81 -6.88 17.03
CA VAL A 630 3.26 -6.73 17.19
C VAL A 630 3.77 -7.19 18.58
N ALA A 631 2.97 -7.89 19.38
CA ALA A 631 3.39 -8.41 20.68
C ALA A 631 4.69 -9.25 20.59
N PRO A 632 4.93 -10.08 19.57
CA PRO A 632 6.20 -10.78 19.41
C PRO A 632 7.40 -9.85 19.29
N LEU A 633 7.26 -8.73 18.56
CA LEU A 633 8.33 -7.74 18.42
C LEU A 633 8.61 -7.02 19.74
N ARG A 634 7.56 -6.66 20.47
CA ARG A 634 7.69 -6.09 21.82
C ARG A 634 8.34 -7.05 22.82
N HIS A 635 8.03 -8.34 22.72
CA HIS A 635 8.67 -9.39 23.52
C HIS A 635 10.17 -9.47 23.23
N LEU A 636 10.54 -9.53 21.95
CA LEU A 636 11.95 -9.56 21.51
C LEU A 636 12.72 -8.29 21.92
N ALA A 637 12.07 -7.13 21.90
CA ALA A 637 12.66 -5.88 22.38
C ALA A 637 12.88 -5.85 23.92
N ALA A 638 12.15 -6.68 24.67
CA ALA A 638 12.31 -6.81 26.11
C ALA A 638 13.51 -7.69 26.50
N VAL A 639 13.98 -8.54 25.60
CA VAL A 639 15.07 -9.48 25.85
C VAL A 639 16.41 -8.84 25.46
N SER A 640 17.39 -8.88 26.37
CA SER A 640 18.74 -8.36 26.07
C SER A 640 19.32 -9.00 24.81
N PRO A 641 20.05 -8.25 23.97
CA PRO A 641 20.69 -8.78 22.78
C PRO A 641 21.55 -10.03 23.01
N SER A 642 22.22 -10.10 24.17
CA SER A 642 23.04 -11.27 24.58
C SER A 642 22.20 -12.48 25.00
N SER A 643 20.90 -12.32 25.25
CA SER A 643 19.96 -13.38 25.70
C SER A 643 18.98 -13.79 24.61
N ARG A 644 19.10 -13.26 23.40
CA ARG A 644 18.19 -13.59 22.26
C ARG A 644 18.35 -15.01 21.74
N GLN A 645 19.34 -15.75 22.22
CA GLN A 645 19.43 -17.19 21.96
C GLN A 645 18.39 -17.90 22.85
N ILE A 646 17.29 -18.32 22.25
CA ILE A 646 16.17 -18.95 22.95
C ILE A 646 16.62 -20.35 23.40
N ALA A 647 16.85 -20.47 24.69
CA ALA A 647 17.36 -21.72 25.28
C ALA A 647 16.25 -22.75 25.61
N SER A 648 15.00 -22.33 25.58
CA SER A 648 13.81 -23.16 25.86
C SER A 648 12.60 -22.62 25.13
N ALA A 649 11.58 -23.45 24.93
CA ALA A 649 10.31 -23.00 24.38
C ALA A 649 9.73 -21.84 25.24
N GLU A 650 9.26 -20.79 24.59
CA GLU A 650 8.65 -19.61 25.20
C GLU A 650 7.25 -19.38 24.63
N LEU A 651 6.29 -19.13 25.52
CA LEU A 651 4.97 -18.66 25.17
C LEU A 651 4.97 -17.14 25.37
N ILE A 652 4.65 -16.39 24.30
CA ILE A 652 4.54 -14.94 24.35
C ILE A 652 3.22 -14.58 25.04
N ALA A 653 3.20 -13.53 25.84
CA ALA A 653 1.98 -13.07 26.48
C ALA A 653 0.98 -12.60 25.39
N PRO A 654 -0.19 -13.25 25.24
CA PRO A 654 -1.14 -12.88 24.23
C PRO A 654 -1.80 -11.53 24.53
N ALA A 655 -2.12 -10.79 23.48
CA ALA A 655 -2.98 -9.62 23.60
C ALA A 655 -4.41 -10.02 24.00
N PRO A 656 -5.23 -9.11 24.55
CA PRO A 656 -6.64 -9.39 24.77
C PRO A 656 -7.32 -9.78 23.45
N ALA A 657 -8.04 -10.91 23.47
CA ALA A 657 -8.75 -11.43 22.31
C ALA A 657 -10.21 -10.99 22.35
N MET A 658 -10.70 -10.49 21.23
CA MET A 658 -12.08 -10.04 21.12
C MET A 658 -12.98 -11.17 20.59
N ARG A 659 -14.10 -11.39 21.28
CA ARG A 659 -15.12 -12.34 20.89
C ARG A 659 -15.99 -11.71 19.81
N LEU A 660 -15.75 -12.12 18.57
CA LEU A 660 -16.37 -11.55 17.36
C LEU A 660 -17.23 -12.58 16.65
N ARG A 661 -18.35 -12.12 16.10
CA ARG A 661 -19.15 -12.89 15.15
C ARG A 661 -19.15 -12.20 13.79
N PHE A 662 -19.00 -12.98 12.73
CA PHE A 662 -19.19 -12.49 11.38
C PHE A 662 -20.65 -12.26 11.03
N ASN A 663 -20.91 -11.40 10.05
CA ASN A 663 -22.25 -11.24 9.51
C ASN A 663 -22.69 -12.54 8.85
N GLN A 664 -23.80 -13.09 9.33
CA GLN A 664 -24.38 -14.32 8.82
C GLN A 664 -25.37 -14.09 7.65
N ASN A 665 -25.76 -12.85 7.35
CA ASN A 665 -26.56 -12.50 6.18
C ASN A 665 -25.72 -12.59 4.89
N LYS A 666 -25.38 -13.80 4.49
CA LYS A 666 -24.52 -14.08 3.34
C LYS A 666 -25.41 -14.51 2.17
N ASP A 667 -26.05 -13.55 1.51
CA ASP A 667 -26.92 -13.87 0.38
C ASP A 667 -26.08 -14.11 -0.89
N THR A 668 -25.21 -13.15 -1.26
CA THR A 668 -24.37 -13.29 -2.45
C THR A 668 -22.91 -13.05 -2.06
N PRO A 669 -22.08 -14.10 -1.96
CA PRO A 669 -20.65 -13.94 -1.71
C PRO A 669 -19.98 -13.22 -2.89
N LEU A 670 -18.88 -12.51 -2.61
CA LEU A 670 -18.05 -11.94 -3.67
C LEU A 670 -17.38 -13.08 -4.45
N PRO A 671 -17.25 -12.93 -5.79
CA PRO A 671 -16.46 -13.86 -6.60
C PRO A 671 -15.03 -13.96 -6.07
N PRO A 672 -14.40 -15.15 -6.15
CA PRO A 672 -13.02 -15.34 -5.65
C PRO A 672 -11.97 -14.47 -6.34
N GLU A 673 -12.22 -14.05 -7.57
CA GLU A 673 -11.37 -13.18 -8.38
C GLU A 673 -11.45 -11.70 -7.99
N GLU A 674 -12.42 -11.29 -7.17
CA GLU A 674 -12.46 -9.92 -6.67
C GLU A 674 -11.32 -9.68 -5.67
N PRO A 675 -10.55 -8.58 -5.83
CA PRO A 675 -9.49 -8.25 -4.88
C PRO A 675 -10.08 -7.93 -3.52
N THR A 676 -9.60 -8.64 -2.51
CA THR A 676 -10.01 -8.43 -1.11
C THR A 676 -8.79 -8.50 -0.20
N GLY A 677 -8.81 -7.74 0.90
CA GLY A 677 -7.88 -7.91 2.01
C GLY A 677 -8.38 -8.97 2.98
N GLU A 678 -7.46 -9.72 3.55
CA GLU A 678 -7.79 -10.66 4.64
C GLU A 678 -8.18 -9.89 5.90
N ASN A 679 -9.17 -10.41 6.62
CA ASN A 679 -9.44 -9.92 7.97
C ASN A 679 -8.30 -10.30 8.91
N PRO A 680 -8.05 -9.51 9.98
CA PRO A 680 -7.27 -9.99 11.11
C PRO A 680 -7.82 -11.32 11.62
N PRO A 681 -6.98 -12.22 12.16
CA PRO A 681 -7.43 -13.51 12.68
C PRO A 681 -8.61 -13.37 13.65
N ALA A 682 -9.62 -14.23 13.49
CA ALA A 682 -10.78 -14.25 14.37
C ALA A 682 -10.51 -15.17 15.56
N GLY A 683 -10.10 -14.60 16.69
CA GLY A 683 -9.80 -15.35 17.89
C GLY A 683 -8.59 -14.81 18.67
N ALA A 684 -8.07 -15.64 19.58
CA ALA A 684 -6.86 -15.31 20.31
C ALA A 684 -5.62 -15.68 19.49
N ILE A 685 -4.77 -14.70 19.26
CA ILE A 685 -3.45 -14.91 18.66
C ILE A 685 -2.51 -15.43 19.75
N LEU A 686 -1.99 -16.61 19.56
CA LEU A 686 -1.10 -17.30 20.48
C LEU A 686 0.26 -17.54 19.83
N ASP A 687 1.20 -16.67 20.16
CA ASP A 687 2.56 -16.75 19.61
C ASP A 687 3.49 -17.51 20.55
N TYR A 688 4.31 -18.40 20.02
CA TYR A 688 5.34 -19.10 20.77
C TYR A 688 6.61 -19.28 19.95
N ILE A 689 7.71 -19.46 20.63
CA ILE A 689 9.03 -19.63 20.04
C ILE A 689 9.64 -20.94 20.55
N LEU A 690 10.11 -21.75 19.61
CA LEU A 690 10.83 -23.00 19.90
C LEU A 690 12.32 -22.80 19.66
N PRO A 691 13.19 -23.34 20.55
CA PRO A 691 14.63 -23.14 20.43
C PRO A 691 15.23 -23.84 19.22
N ASP A 692 16.38 -23.36 18.78
CA ASP A 692 17.15 -24.00 17.73
C ASP A 692 17.42 -25.50 18.07
N GLY A 693 17.22 -26.38 17.08
CA GLY A 693 17.38 -27.82 17.27
C GLY A 693 16.28 -28.50 18.09
N PHE A 694 15.19 -27.80 18.40
CA PHE A 694 14.03 -28.42 19.04
C PHE A 694 13.50 -29.59 18.21
N SER A 695 13.24 -30.69 18.88
CA SER A 695 12.56 -31.86 18.32
C SER A 695 11.74 -32.52 19.43
N GLY A 696 10.47 -32.72 19.20
CA GLY A 696 9.56 -33.30 20.16
C GLY A 696 8.12 -32.78 19.99
N PRO A 697 7.17 -33.36 20.74
CA PRO A 697 5.80 -32.92 20.68
C PRO A 697 5.63 -31.54 21.29
N VAL A 698 4.71 -30.79 20.70
CA VAL A 698 4.21 -29.50 21.20
C VAL A 698 2.72 -29.64 21.49
N ARG A 699 2.28 -29.16 22.64
CA ARG A 699 0.87 -29.15 23.03
C ARG A 699 0.52 -27.78 23.57
N LEU A 700 -0.63 -27.29 23.17
CA LEU A 700 -1.21 -26.03 23.62
C LEU A 700 -2.59 -26.31 24.22
N GLU A 701 -2.81 -25.89 25.45
CA GLU A 701 -4.05 -26.08 26.19
C GLU A 701 -4.62 -24.73 26.62
N ILE A 702 -5.93 -24.60 26.47
CA ILE A 702 -6.68 -23.47 26.99
C ILE A 702 -7.42 -23.95 28.26
N LEU A 703 -7.20 -23.25 29.34
CA LEU A 703 -7.73 -23.60 30.65
C LEU A 703 -8.69 -22.53 31.15
N ALA A 704 -9.80 -22.97 31.69
CA ALA A 704 -10.71 -22.12 32.46
C ALA A 704 -10.08 -21.68 33.78
N SER A 705 -10.73 -20.75 34.48
CA SER A 705 -10.27 -20.23 35.78
C SER A 705 -10.20 -21.27 36.88
N ASP A 706 -10.97 -22.38 36.78
CA ASP A 706 -10.94 -23.52 37.70
C ASP A 706 -9.88 -24.59 37.35
N GLY A 707 -9.09 -24.34 36.26
CA GLY A 707 -8.09 -25.25 35.78
C GLY A 707 -8.60 -26.35 34.84
N SER A 708 -9.90 -26.41 34.57
CA SER A 708 -10.44 -27.37 33.59
C SER A 708 -10.02 -27.02 32.17
N VAL A 709 -9.71 -28.05 31.36
CA VAL A 709 -9.30 -27.86 29.96
C VAL A 709 -10.52 -27.57 29.09
N ILE A 710 -10.54 -26.41 28.43
CA ILE A 710 -11.55 -26.01 27.45
C ILE A 710 -11.28 -26.68 26.11
N GLN A 711 -10.03 -26.55 25.63
CA GLN A 711 -9.59 -27.13 24.37
C GLN A 711 -8.10 -27.42 24.39
N SER A 712 -7.68 -28.39 23.61
CA SER A 712 -6.28 -28.81 23.50
C SER A 712 -5.91 -29.05 22.05
N PHE A 713 -4.71 -28.63 21.68
CA PHE A 713 -4.13 -28.76 20.35
C PHE A 713 -2.77 -29.41 20.49
N ASP A 714 -2.38 -30.27 19.57
CA ASP A 714 -1.06 -30.88 19.60
C ASP A 714 -0.43 -31.03 18.19
N SER A 715 0.86 -31.27 18.15
CA SER A 715 1.63 -31.39 16.92
C SER A 715 1.63 -32.79 16.30
N GLU A 716 1.13 -33.80 17.01
CA GLU A 716 1.18 -35.19 16.57
C GLU A 716 -0.14 -35.67 15.99
N ASN A 717 -1.25 -35.05 16.43
CA ASN A 717 -2.58 -35.43 15.99
C ASN A 717 -3.24 -34.33 15.17
N LEU A 718 -3.67 -34.70 13.97
CA LEU A 718 -4.49 -33.80 13.16
C LEU A 718 -5.90 -33.68 13.75
N PRO A 719 -6.50 -32.49 13.75
CA PRO A 719 -7.92 -32.35 14.01
C PRO A 719 -8.70 -33.27 13.07
N PRO A 720 -9.81 -33.88 13.52
CA PRO A 720 -10.61 -34.74 12.68
C PRO A 720 -11.16 -33.95 11.49
N LYS A 721 -10.93 -34.43 10.27
CA LYS A 721 -11.49 -33.83 9.06
C LYS A 721 -12.97 -34.13 9.00
N ALA A 722 -13.81 -33.12 8.91
CA ALA A 722 -15.25 -33.30 8.73
C ALA A 722 -15.54 -34.04 7.41
N LYS A 723 -16.31 -35.10 7.50
CA LYS A 723 -16.84 -35.80 6.31
C LYS A 723 -18.07 -35.07 5.82
N ALA A 724 -17.89 -34.12 4.90
CA ALA A 724 -18.97 -33.35 4.34
C ALA A 724 -18.98 -33.43 2.81
N LYS A 725 -20.17 -33.47 2.22
CA LYS A 725 -20.36 -33.33 0.79
C LYS A 725 -20.12 -31.87 0.41
N VAL A 726 -19.32 -31.66 -0.61
CA VAL A 726 -18.97 -30.33 -1.12
C VAL A 726 -19.50 -30.16 -2.55
N TYR A 727 -19.92 -28.94 -2.88
CA TYR A 727 -20.44 -28.55 -4.20
C TYR A 727 -19.44 -27.66 -4.97
N PHE A 728 -18.24 -27.46 -4.46
CA PHE A 728 -17.19 -26.62 -4.99
C PHE A 728 -15.85 -27.38 -5.06
N ALA A 729 -14.84 -26.80 -5.68
CA ALA A 729 -13.54 -27.43 -5.79
C ALA A 729 -12.91 -27.67 -4.40
N LYS A 730 -12.42 -28.88 -4.14
CA LYS A 730 -11.82 -29.23 -2.84
C LYS A 730 -10.59 -28.40 -2.49
N THR A 731 -9.94 -27.79 -3.48
CA THR A 731 -8.82 -26.88 -3.30
C THR A 731 -9.17 -25.62 -2.49
N TRP A 732 -10.45 -25.32 -2.32
CA TRP A 732 -10.94 -24.22 -1.51
C TRP A 732 -11.06 -24.57 -0.03
N LEU A 733 -11.00 -25.85 0.31
CA LEU A 733 -10.94 -26.30 1.70
C LEU A 733 -9.47 -26.51 2.08
N GLY A 734 -9.00 -25.75 3.04
CA GLY A 734 -7.69 -26.00 3.65
C GLY A 734 -7.65 -27.38 4.33
N ASP A 735 -6.51 -28.05 4.26
CA ASP A 735 -6.31 -29.24 5.09
C ASP A 735 -6.03 -28.80 6.54
N PRO A 736 -6.62 -29.47 7.54
CA PRO A 736 -6.31 -29.21 8.94
C PRO A 736 -4.80 -29.35 9.17
N GLN A 737 -4.21 -28.34 9.82
CA GLN A 737 -2.79 -28.36 10.14
C GLN A 737 -2.57 -28.73 11.62
N PRO A 738 -1.58 -29.55 11.93
CA PRO A 738 -1.20 -29.79 13.32
C PRO A 738 -0.56 -28.54 13.91
N LEU A 739 -0.47 -28.48 15.23
CA LEU A 739 0.26 -27.40 15.88
C LEU A 739 1.73 -27.42 15.41
N PRO A 740 2.30 -26.32 14.91
CA PRO A 740 3.69 -26.28 14.42
C PRO A 740 4.69 -26.62 15.49
N ALA A 741 5.70 -27.48 15.15
CA ALA A 741 6.70 -27.95 16.10
C ALA A 741 8.16 -27.82 15.58
N THR A 742 8.38 -27.04 14.52
CA THR A 742 9.73 -26.73 14.01
C THR A 742 10.39 -25.64 14.86
N PRO A 743 11.74 -25.55 14.91
CA PRO A 743 12.40 -24.40 15.54
C PRO A 743 11.95 -23.07 14.96
N GLY A 744 11.91 -22.02 15.79
CA GLY A 744 11.56 -20.66 15.40
C GLY A 744 10.24 -20.18 15.98
N HIS A 745 9.77 -19.05 15.45
CA HIS A 745 8.52 -18.41 15.84
C HIS A 745 7.32 -19.06 15.14
N HIS A 746 6.26 -19.29 15.91
CA HIS A 746 4.98 -19.81 15.42
C HIS A 746 3.82 -18.99 15.93
N ARG A 747 2.84 -18.76 15.08
CA ARG A 747 1.56 -18.14 15.40
C ARG A 747 0.45 -19.17 15.24
N PHE A 748 -0.33 -19.34 16.30
CA PHE A 748 -1.52 -20.17 16.33
C PHE A 748 -2.72 -19.30 16.72
N VAL A 749 -3.90 -19.56 16.15
CA VAL A 749 -5.12 -18.81 16.46
C VAL A 749 -6.15 -19.76 17.07
N TRP A 750 -6.55 -19.45 18.30
CA TRP A 750 -7.68 -20.14 18.94
C TRP A 750 -8.96 -19.33 18.69
N ASN A 751 -9.98 -19.99 18.14
CA ASN A 751 -11.26 -19.38 17.77
C ASN A 751 -12.19 -19.02 18.94
N LEU A 752 -11.70 -19.02 20.18
CA LEU A 752 -12.41 -18.70 21.42
C LEU A 752 -13.62 -19.63 21.70
N ARG A 753 -13.57 -20.86 21.20
CA ARG A 753 -14.67 -21.80 21.33
C ARG A 753 -14.25 -23.04 22.15
N TYR A 754 -15.25 -23.69 22.73
CA TYR A 754 -15.15 -25.06 23.19
C TYR A 754 -15.00 -26.00 21.99
N ALA A 755 -14.57 -27.22 22.23
CA ALA A 755 -14.54 -28.25 21.19
C ALA A 755 -15.94 -28.45 20.57
N PRO A 756 -16.02 -28.57 19.22
CA PRO A 756 -17.31 -28.80 18.58
C PRO A 756 -17.94 -30.12 19.04
N PRO A 757 -19.26 -30.16 19.19
CA PRO A 757 -19.93 -31.43 19.50
C PRO A 757 -19.84 -32.39 18.30
N PRO A 758 -19.82 -33.70 18.49
CA PRO A 758 -19.78 -34.63 17.38
C PRO A 758 -21.11 -34.56 16.62
N THR A 759 -21.02 -34.70 15.32
CA THR A 759 -22.20 -34.69 14.42
C THR A 759 -22.17 -35.91 13.50
N LEU A 760 -23.32 -36.20 12.90
CA LEU A 760 -23.41 -37.11 11.78
C LEU A 760 -22.89 -36.44 10.51
N GLU A 761 -22.75 -37.24 9.42
CA GLU A 761 -22.36 -36.69 8.11
C GLU A 761 -23.28 -35.54 7.69
N SER A 762 -22.71 -34.52 7.14
CA SER A 762 -23.40 -33.34 6.64
C SER A 762 -22.83 -32.89 5.28
N GLU A 763 -23.42 -31.87 4.69
CA GLU A 763 -23.00 -31.32 3.42
C GLU A 763 -22.84 -29.82 3.52
N TYR A 764 -21.94 -29.25 2.73
CA TYR A 764 -21.79 -27.80 2.62
C TYR A 764 -22.93 -27.20 1.79
N SER A 765 -23.28 -25.95 2.11
CA SER A 765 -24.19 -25.18 1.26
C SER A 765 -23.61 -25.00 -0.14
N ILE A 766 -24.48 -24.97 -1.16
CA ILE A 766 -24.07 -24.57 -2.52
C ILE A 766 -23.55 -23.14 -2.59
N ALA A 767 -23.88 -22.30 -1.60
CA ALA A 767 -23.42 -20.93 -1.44
C ALA A 767 -22.28 -20.82 -0.42
N ALA A 768 -21.53 -21.89 -0.15
CA ALA A 768 -20.40 -21.87 0.76
C ALA A 768 -19.32 -20.91 0.24
N VAL A 769 -18.80 -20.09 1.14
CA VAL A 769 -17.73 -19.13 0.86
C VAL A 769 -16.44 -19.66 1.47
N PRO A 770 -15.35 -19.81 0.71
CA PRO A 770 -14.06 -20.24 1.25
C PRO A 770 -13.60 -19.32 2.37
N GLU A 771 -13.05 -19.92 3.44
CA GLU A 771 -12.49 -19.20 4.61
C GLU A 771 -13.51 -18.34 5.41
N ILE A 772 -14.70 -18.17 4.89
CA ILE A 772 -15.82 -17.60 5.59
C ILE A 772 -16.78 -18.75 5.86
N GLU A 773 -17.09 -18.93 7.10
CA GLU A 773 -17.96 -20.03 7.47
C GLU A 773 -19.33 -19.97 6.82
N THR A 774 -19.62 -20.99 6.09
CA THR A 774 -20.97 -21.45 5.86
C THR A 774 -21.08 -22.84 6.47
N PRO A 775 -20.84 -23.00 7.79
CA PRO A 775 -20.77 -24.32 8.38
C PRO A 775 -22.16 -24.94 8.35
N ILE A 776 -22.16 -26.16 7.97
CA ILE A 776 -23.30 -27.07 8.16
C ILE A 776 -23.05 -27.88 9.42
N LEU A 777 -21.96 -27.60 10.12
CA LEU A 777 -21.51 -28.21 11.36
C LEU A 777 -21.37 -27.13 12.43
N PRO A 778 -21.74 -27.42 13.69
CA PRO A 778 -21.47 -26.52 14.79
C PRO A 778 -19.96 -26.42 15.05
N ASP A 779 -19.48 -25.20 15.26
CA ASP A 779 -18.07 -24.89 15.57
C ASP A 779 -17.75 -25.03 17.06
N GLY A 780 -18.76 -25.23 17.90
CA GLY A 780 -18.67 -25.19 19.35
C GLY A 780 -19.07 -23.84 19.95
N ALA A 781 -19.55 -23.90 21.20
CA ALA A 781 -19.97 -22.72 21.93
C ALA A 781 -18.79 -21.76 22.17
N PHE A 782 -19.00 -20.44 22.04
CA PHE A 782 -18.01 -19.44 22.46
C PHE A 782 -17.80 -19.45 23.99
N VAL A 783 -16.55 -19.25 24.41
CA VAL A 783 -16.27 -19.01 25.84
C VAL A 783 -16.81 -17.65 26.29
N LEU A 784 -17.08 -17.48 27.59
CA LEU A 784 -17.51 -16.19 28.14
C LEU A 784 -16.34 -15.16 28.10
N PRO A 785 -16.63 -13.86 28.09
CA PRO A 785 -15.63 -12.86 28.42
C PRO A 785 -15.03 -13.13 29.80
N GLY A 786 -13.71 -12.96 29.94
CA GLY A 786 -13.02 -13.25 31.19
C GLY A 786 -11.57 -13.65 31.04
N LYS A 787 -10.97 -14.20 32.10
CA LYS A 787 -9.57 -14.61 32.15
C LYS A 787 -9.43 -16.12 31.94
N TYR A 788 -8.48 -16.50 31.14
CA TYR A 788 -8.12 -17.88 30.79
C TYR A 788 -6.63 -18.07 30.97
N THR A 789 -6.18 -19.31 31.06
CA THR A 789 -4.77 -19.64 31.05
C THR A 789 -4.44 -20.40 29.77
N VAL A 790 -3.44 -19.91 29.04
CA VAL A 790 -2.83 -20.63 27.91
C VAL A 790 -1.61 -21.37 28.44
N ARG A 791 -1.56 -22.68 28.26
CA ARG A 791 -0.43 -23.53 28.63
C ARG A 791 0.22 -24.12 27.39
N LEU A 792 1.50 -23.80 27.19
CA LEU A 792 2.35 -24.43 26.16
C LEU A 792 3.21 -25.49 26.80
N SER A 793 3.12 -26.72 26.34
CA SER A 793 4.02 -27.81 26.70
C SER A 793 4.87 -28.20 25.49
N ALA A 794 6.18 -28.16 25.63
CA ALA A 794 7.15 -28.48 24.57
C ALA A 794 8.23 -29.40 25.12
N GLY A 795 8.26 -30.63 24.66
CA GLY A 795 9.06 -31.70 25.24
C GLY A 795 8.63 -31.97 26.71
N ASN A 796 9.57 -31.79 27.65
CA ASN A 796 9.33 -32.00 29.09
C ASN A 796 9.12 -30.70 29.89
N LYS A 797 8.97 -29.55 29.21
CA LYS A 797 8.77 -28.25 29.86
C LYS A 797 7.38 -27.73 29.54
N SER A 798 6.83 -26.96 30.49
CA SER A 798 5.56 -26.28 30.33
C SER A 798 5.67 -24.82 30.80
N THR A 799 5.01 -23.91 30.11
CA THR A 799 4.90 -22.48 30.44
C THR A 799 3.46 -22.03 30.30
N GLU A 800 3.05 -21.09 31.14
CA GLU A 800 1.68 -20.57 31.17
C GLU A 800 1.67 -19.05 31.00
N LYS A 801 0.63 -18.54 30.33
CA LYS A 801 0.31 -17.10 30.24
C LYS A 801 -1.17 -16.89 30.41
N GLU A 802 -1.52 -15.75 31.02
CA GLU A 802 -2.90 -15.29 31.11
C GLU A 802 -3.36 -14.77 29.73
N LEU A 803 -4.57 -15.11 29.34
CA LEU A 803 -5.28 -14.58 28.18
C LEU A 803 -6.57 -13.93 28.69
N THR A 804 -6.84 -12.70 28.27
CA THR A 804 -8.10 -12.02 28.53
C THR A 804 -8.99 -12.08 27.26
N VAL A 805 -10.19 -12.56 27.41
CA VAL A 805 -11.23 -12.51 26.35
C VAL A 805 -12.15 -11.34 26.67
N VAL A 806 -12.32 -10.43 25.71
CA VAL A 806 -13.20 -9.27 25.81
C VAL A 806 -14.38 -9.39 24.85
N MET A 807 -15.48 -8.74 25.18
CA MET A 807 -16.66 -8.72 24.35
C MET A 807 -16.53 -7.70 23.22
N ASP A 808 -17.13 -7.98 22.05
CA ASP A 808 -17.35 -7.00 21.00
C ASP A 808 -18.14 -5.79 21.58
N PRO A 809 -17.61 -4.56 21.53
CA PRO A 809 -18.24 -3.39 22.14
C PRO A 809 -19.59 -3.03 21.51
N ARG A 810 -19.94 -3.61 20.36
CA ARG A 810 -21.24 -3.42 19.70
C ARG A 810 -22.35 -4.31 20.30
N VAL A 811 -21.97 -5.37 21.02
CA VAL A 811 -22.91 -6.32 21.61
C VAL A 811 -23.36 -5.84 22.99
N THR A 812 -24.68 -5.83 23.21
CA THR A 812 -25.32 -5.33 24.43
C THR A 812 -25.76 -6.41 25.38
N ALA A 813 -25.55 -7.70 25.03
CA ALA A 813 -25.90 -8.82 25.91
C ALA A 813 -25.12 -8.76 27.22
N THR A 814 -25.80 -9.02 28.30
CA THR A 814 -25.22 -9.03 29.66
C THR A 814 -24.47 -10.34 29.94
N ASP A 815 -23.56 -10.35 30.89
CA ASP A 815 -22.85 -11.57 31.32
C ASP A 815 -23.81 -12.70 31.72
N VAL A 816 -24.97 -12.35 32.32
CA VAL A 816 -26.00 -13.34 32.68
C VAL A 816 -26.63 -13.98 31.46
N GLU A 817 -26.97 -13.19 30.46
CA GLU A 817 -27.54 -13.67 29.20
C GLU A 817 -26.56 -14.54 28.42
N LEU A 818 -25.28 -14.14 28.39
CA LEU A 818 -24.21 -14.93 27.75
C LEU A 818 -23.98 -16.27 28.51
N ALA A 819 -24.02 -16.27 29.83
CA ALA A 819 -23.90 -17.48 30.63
C ALA A 819 -25.09 -18.42 30.43
N GLU A 820 -26.31 -17.89 30.31
CA GLU A 820 -27.53 -18.66 29.97
C GLU A 820 -27.42 -19.31 28.59
N LEU A 821 -26.98 -18.54 27.58
CA LEU A 821 -26.73 -19.07 26.24
C LEU A 821 -25.69 -20.20 26.26
N LEU A 822 -24.54 -20.00 26.92
CA LEU A 822 -23.49 -21.02 27.02
C LEU A 822 -24.00 -22.30 27.70
N SER A 823 -24.71 -22.17 28.81
CA SER A 823 -25.29 -23.32 29.51
C SER A 823 -26.24 -24.12 28.61
N PHE A 824 -27.07 -23.42 27.85
CA PHE A 824 -28.03 -24.06 26.94
C PHE A 824 -27.32 -24.72 25.76
N GLN A 825 -26.30 -24.09 25.17
CA GLN A 825 -25.47 -24.68 24.11
C GLN A 825 -24.76 -25.96 24.59
N GLN A 826 -24.25 -25.98 25.81
CA GLN A 826 -23.63 -27.15 26.42
C GLN A 826 -24.65 -28.28 26.66
N GLU A 827 -25.88 -27.96 27.03
CA GLU A 827 -26.95 -28.93 27.18
C GLU A 827 -27.32 -29.54 25.83
N VAL A 828 -27.49 -28.74 24.79
CA VAL A 828 -27.70 -29.20 23.40
C VAL A 828 -26.57 -30.13 22.94
N ALA A 829 -25.32 -29.71 23.16
CA ALA A 829 -24.15 -30.52 22.81
C ALA A 829 -24.12 -31.87 23.54
N ALA A 830 -24.51 -31.91 24.82
CA ALA A 830 -24.56 -33.14 25.62
C ALA A 830 -25.65 -34.10 25.14
N VAL A 831 -26.81 -33.60 24.72
CA VAL A 831 -27.87 -34.42 24.13
C VAL A 831 -27.45 -34.93 22.75
N LEU A 832 -26.86 -34.06 21.91
CA LEU A 832 -26.35 -34.42 20.58
C LEU A 832 -25.26 -35.51 20.67
N GLN A 833 -24.32 -35.38 21.60
CA GLN A 833 -23.28 -36.40 21.84
C GLN A 833 -23.88 -37.78 22.14
N ARG A 834 -24.88 -37.84 23.04
CA ARG A 834 -25.54 -39.10 23.37
C ARG A 834 -26.28 -39.68 22.18
N THR A 835 -26.94 -38.82 21.39
CA THR A 835 -27.67 -39.22 20.16
C THR A 835 -26.75 -39.79 19.11
N VAL A 836 -25.61 -39.14 18.86
CA VAL A 836 -24.61 -39.60 17.87
C VAL A 836 -23.97 -40.91 18.32
N THR A 837 -23.72 -41.10 19.61
CA THR A 837 -23.22 -42.35 20.17
C THR A 837 -24.21 -43.48 19.92
N LEU A 838 -25.48 -43.26 20.20
CA LEU A 838 -26.55 -44.24 19.95
C LEU A 838 -26.66 -44.59 18.45
N ALA A 839 -26.58 -43.60 17.56
CA ALA A 839 -26.60 -43.82 16.12
C ALA A 839 -25.41 -44.66 15.62
N GLY A 840 -24.24 -44.54 16.23
CA GLY A 840 -23.05 -45.37 15.94
C GLY A 840 -23.15 -46.82 16.44
N GLU A 841 -23.91 -47.06 17.49
CA GLU A 841 -24.16 -48.39 18.06
C GLU A 841 -25.28 -49.16 17.31
N THR A 842 -26.23 -48.44 16.74
CA THR A 842 -27.28 -49.01 15.90
C THR A 842 -26.73 -49.19 14.47
N GLN A 843 -26.47 -50.45 14.06
CA GLN A 843 -26.18 -50.77 12.64
C GLN A 843 -27.43 -50.49 11.80
N GLU A 844 -27.58 -49.26 11.30
CA GLU A 844 -28.64 -49.00 10.30
C GLU A 844 -28.35 -49.79 9.01
N PRO A 845 -29.34 -50.38 8.36
CA PRO A 845 -29.18 -51.07 7.08
C PRO A 845 -28.65 -50.09 6.02
N LYS A 846 -27.70 -50.55 5.20
CA LYS A 846 -27.07 -49.75 4.13
C LYS A 846 -27.99 -49.35 2.98
N GLU A 847 -29.28 -49.58 3.04
CA GLU A 847 -30.23 -49.16 2.00
C GLU A 847 -30.92 -47.86 2.39
N GLU A 848 -30.84 -46.86 1.50
CA GLU A 848 -31.57 -45.59 1.53
C GLU A 848 -33.10 -45.81 1.42
N HIS A 849 -33.68 -46.46 2.40
CA HIS A 849 -35.13 -46.33 2.57
C HIS A 849 -35.38 -45.00 3.27
N GLN A 850 -36.07 -44.09 2.57
CA GLN A 850 -36.63 -42.90 3.19
C GLN A 850 -37.38 -43.34 4.45
N ALA A 851 -36.91 -42.92 5.61
CA ALA A 851 -37.59 -43.19 6.87
C ALA A 851 -39.05 -42.77 6.73
N GLU A 852 -39.98 -43.61 7.11
CA GLU A 852 -41.40 -43.25 7.08
C GLU A 852 -41.59 -41.95 7.87
N PRO A 853 -42.35 -40.98 7.36
CA PRO A 853 -42.61 -39.74 8.05
C PRO A 853 -43.23 -40.01 9.43
N GLY A 854 -42.54 -39.60 10.51
CA GLY A 854 -43.02 -39.74 11.88
C GLY A 854 -42.38 -40.83 12.72
N VAL A 855 -41.38 -41.58 12.23
CA VAL A 855 -40.63 -42.56 13.05
C VAL A 855 -39.43 -41.87 13.69
N ASP A 856 -39.34 -41.97 15.03
CA ASP A 856 -38.19 -41.50 15.80
C ASP A 856 -36.95 -42.34 15.47
N THR A 857 -35.87 -41.72 14.98
CA THR A 857 -34.58 -42.37 14.75
C THR A 857 -33.47 -41.54 15.38
N PRO A 858 -32.34 -42.13 15.81
CA PRO A 858 -31.20 -41.36 16.29
C PRO A 858 -30.71 -40.32 15.27
N LYS A 859 -30.79 -40.67 13.98
CA LYS A 859 -30.42 -39.77 12.88
C LYS A 859 -31.31 -38.53 12.80
N SER A 860 -32.61 -38.68 12.88
CA SER A 860 -33.56 -37.55 12.82
C SER A 860 -33.37 -36.60 14.00
N ILE A 861 -33.13 -37.14 15.20
CA ILE A 861 -32.85 -36.34 16.42
C ILE A 861 -31.51 -35.62 16.31
N ALA A 862 -30.45 -36.30 15.85
CA ALA A 862 -29.14 -35.70 15.67
C ALA A 862 -29.21 -34.57 14.64
N THR A 863 -29.91 -34.72 13.53
CA THR A 863 -30.10 -33.68 12.52
C THR A 863 -30.79 -32.44 13.11
N ALA A 864 -31.84 -32.59 13.87
CA ALA A 864 -32.57 -31.50 14.51
C ALA A 864 -31.68 -30.76 15.55
N LEU A 865 -30.95 -31.51 16.39
CA LEU A 865 -30.05 -30.95 17.39
C LEU A 865 -28.81 -30.29 16.75
N THR A 866 -28.29 -30.81 15.63
CA THR A 866 -27.21 -30.18 14.89
C THR A 866 -27.67 -28.82 14.33
N ALA A 867 -28.87 -28.76 13.74
CA ALA A 867 -29.42 -27.50 13.25
C ALA A 867 -29.64 -26.49 14.39
N LEU A 868 -30.17 -26.93 15.54
CA LEU A 868 -30.32 -26.08 16.72
C LEU A 868 -28.96 -25.58 17.25
N ALA A 869 -27.95 -26.46 17.28
CA ALA A 869 -26.58 -26.05 17.73
C ALA A 869 -26.00 -24.97 16.84
N ILE A 870 -26.09 -25.12 15.50
CA ILE A 870 -25.64 -24.12 14.53
C ILE A 870 -26.40 -22.79 14.71
N ASP A 871 -27.73 -22.85 14.84
CA ASP A 871 -28.58 -21.66 15.00
C ASP A 871 -28.20 -20.83 16.24
N LEU A 872 -27.89 -21.52 17.35
CA LEU A 872 -27.45 -20.90 18.59
C LEU A 872 -26.03 -20.25 18.53
N GLU A 873 -25.25 -20.57 17.50
CA GLU A 873 -23.91 -20.01 17.33
C GLU A 873 -23.91 -18.67 16.59
N HIS A 874 -25.05 -18.23 16.06
CA HIS A 874 -25.16 -17.05 15.23
C HIS A 874 -25.35 -15.74 16.01
N VAL A 875 -25.74 -15.78 17.28
CA VAL A 875 -26.08 -14.58 18.06
C VAL A 875 -25.63 -14.67 19.50
N ASP A 876 -25.33 -13.52 20.10
CA ASP A 876 -25.08 -13.36 21.52
C ASP A 876 -26.37 -12.87 22.18
N ALA A 877 -27.33 -13.79 22.38
CA ALA A 877 -28.62 -13.55 23.00
C ALA A 877 -29.12 -14.80 23.74
N PRO A 878 -29.99 -14.67 24.76
CA PRO A 878 -30.57 -15.81 25.44
C PRO A 878 -31.35 -16.71 24.47
N PRO A 879 -31.37 -18.03 24.71
CA PRO A 879 -32.17 -18.96 23.89
C PRO A 879 -33.65 -18.59 23.95
N THR A 880 -34.32 -18.67 22.79
CA THR A 880 -35.76 -18.40 22.70
C THR A 880 -36.60 -19.55 23.28
N GLU A 881 -37.87 -19.29 23.63
CA GLU A 881 -38.80 -20.33 24.04
C GLU A 881 -38.93 -21.47 23.01
N PRO A 882 -39.08 -21.22 21.68
CA PRO A 882 -39.08 -22.26 20.67
C PRO A 882 -37.80 -23.11 20.63
N GLN A 883 -36.62 -22.50 20.79
CA GLN A 883 -35.36 -23.24 20.84
C GLN A 883 -35.28 -24.16 22.06
N ARG A 884 -35.75 -23.71 23.23
CA ARG A 884 -35.88 -24.56 24.43
C ARG A 884 -36.88 -25.70 24.24
N ALA A 885 -38.02 -25.44 23.57
CA ALA A 885 -39.02 -26.45 23.27
C ALA A 885 -38.45 -27.52 22.30
N VAL A 886 -37.65 -27.15 21.32
CA VAL A 886 -36.97 -28.12 20.42
C VAL A 886 -36.07 -29.04 21.25
N LEU A 887 -35.19 -28.50 22.10
CA LEU A 887 -34.31 -29.33 22.91
C LEU A 887 -35.09 -30.30 23.80
N ALA A 888 -36.14 -29.84 24.49
CA ALA A 888 -36.97 -30.65 25.34
C ALA A 888 -37.66 -31.80 24.55
N SER A 889 -38.20 -31.47 23.38
CA SER A 889 -38.83 -32.46 22.47
C SER A 889 -37.83 -33.54 22.02
N GLU A 890 -36.66 -33.14 21.57
CA GLU A 890 -35.64 -34.05 21.05
C GLU A 890 -35.03 -34.91 22.17
N ALA A 891 -34.84 -34.34 23.35
CA ALA A 891 -34.39 -35.07 24.53
C ALA A 891 -35.41 -36.15 24.97
N ASP A 892 -36.72 -35.86 24.89
CA ASP A 892 -37.77 -36.83 25.20
C ASP A 892 -37.90 -37.90 24.12
N ARG A 893 -37.70 -37.58 22.83
CA ARG A 893 -37.56 -38.55 21.73
C ARG A 893 -36.40 -39.50 21.98
N LEU A 894 -35.22 -38.98 22.34
CA LEU A 894 -34.06 -39.80 22.66
C LEU A 894 -34.32 -40.76 23.84
N LYS A 895 -34.96 -40.26 24.90
CA LYS A 895 -35.32 -41.13 26.06
C LYS A 895 -36.22 -42.28 25.65
N ARG A 896 -37.22 -42.06 24.75
CA ARG A 896 -38.08 -43.14 24.24
C ARG A 896 -37.26 -44.18 23.48
N LEU A 897 -36.36 -43.73 22.57
CA LEU A 897 -35.51 -44.65 21.82
C LEU A 897 -34.50 -45.45 22.70
N GLN A 898 -34.17 -44.96 23.85
CA GLN A 898 -33.30 -45.69 24.80
C GLN A 898 -34.06 -46.65 25.71
N ALA A 899 -35.38 -46.53 25.79
CA ALA A 899 -36.25 -47.39 26.59
C ALA A 899 -36.78 -48.63 25.82
N ASP A 900 -36.83 -48.49 24.50
CA ASP A 900 -37.17 -49.58 23.55
C ASP A 900 -35.93 -50.41 23.19
#